data_e6c2a18b3edd0b4037290f0734f4ac65
#
_entry.id   e6c2a18b3edd0b4037290f0734f4ac65
#
_cell.length_a   1.000
_cell.length_b   1.000
_cell.length_c   1.000
_cell.angle_alpha   90.00
_cell.angle_beta   90.00
_cell.angle_gamma   90.00
#
_symmetry.space_group_name_H-M   'P 1'
#
loop_
_entity.id
_entity.type
_entity.pdbx_description
1 polymer ?
#
loop_
_entity_poly.entity_id
_entity_poly.type
_entity_poly.pdbx_seq_one_letter_code
_entity_poly.pdbx_strand_id
1 'polypeptide(L)'
;MARRGIIFSTKDAALRDDVHALGRVVGEVLRDQCGDAIFEMVEGDRQAAIGRRQGEAEDSVELVVHTQGRSAPEARELIRAFTTWFQVVNTAEKVHRVRRRRQYMNDSGTAQPGGLEECFASLRERGMTLEEVMALLERVSVEPVLTAHPTESTRRTVLRQQQRIARLMLDGLDPARTPGERRACVERVRTEITTGWQTAENSRERLTVADEREHVLFFIVEVIYEVIPAFYEEVEAALAKVFGVEADGIHVPVMLSFGSWVGGDMDGHPDVHAKTIRESCNRHHQLIVNRYFGEAQALAEKLSQSENRIAVSPAINARIEAYRSLLPGAQASTPASHDRMPYRVLLRQISERLRATYGGRSGQYDRVEQLVDDLELIARSLVENRGGNAGLFYVRRMLRRVRTFGFHLATLDVRQDAEVHREIVGRALGDPEWGGRSAAERAARLGEALGCDESPFDDPGPAGKRALWVFEAMEFCRNRFGPRAIGSYVVSLAREVDDVLSVLLLARWAGLAAGAGEQVPLDVAPLFESAAALEQAGEIVARLLADPAYRAHLAARGNRQVVMLGYSDSNKSAGIVASRWALRTAQEAMAAACAAASVKLQVFHGPGGATSRGGGRSQALVRSVPVTAAQGSLRVTEQGESINDRYGLRPIALRSFEQAVSAVTLVTAGVHGPESVEPRWREAMDLLAGASRSSYRSLVHDDPAFVEFFQSVTPVDVIERMQIGSRPVSRVAGGGVESLRSIPWAFAWSQSRHMLPGWFGCGTGFAAAVERYGAAMLGEMYAGWPFFQSLVDDVEMMLARADMGIAGFYDQLARPEHARCASAIADEFRASAEQVLAIKGCRQLLDSEPTLQRSIRLRNPYVDPLHLTQVDLLRRWRDAGRQDRALFEALVASVNGISQGLQGSG
;
A
#
# COMPACT_ATOMS: atom_id res chain seq x y z
N MET A 1 34.07 -25.41 17.74
CA MET A 1 33.48 -24.06 17.61
C MET A 1 32.05 -24.10 18.08
N ALA A 2 31.65 -23.23 19.03
CA ALA A 2 30.29 -23.26 19.56
C ALA A 2 29.29 -22.97 18.43
N ARG A 3 28.30 -23.86 18.24
CA ARG A 3 27.19 -23.68 17.32
C ARG A 3 26.60 -22.28 17.54
N ARG A 4 26.83 -21.35 16.63
CA ARG A 4 26.18 -20.02 16.65
C ARG A 4 24.71 -20.17 16.27
N GLY A 5 23.93 -20.78 17.17
CA GLY A 5 22.47 -20.82 17.04
C GLY A 5 21.89 -19.42 17.05
N ILE A 6 20.80 -19.23 16.33
CA ILE A 6 20.06 -17.94 16.34
C ILE A 6 19.56 -17.70 17.76
N ILE A 7 20.05 -16.64 18.40
CA ILE A 7 19.72 -16.29 19.76
C ILE A 7 18.39 -15.51 19.76
N PHE A 8 17.36 -16.09 20.35
CA PHE A 8 16.13 -15.38 20.65
C PHE A 8 16.29 -14.62 21.96
N SER A 9 15.94 -13.35 21.96
CA SER A 9 15.84 -12.58 23.21
C SER A 9 14.68 -13.14 24.05
N THR A 10 14.71 -12.93 25.37
CA THR A 10 13.62 -13.37 26.28
C THR A 10 12.24 -12.89 25.83
N LYS A 11 12.16 -11.68 25.28
CA LYS A 11 10.90 -11.11 24.75
C LYS A 11 10.36 -11.83 23.51
N ASP A 12 11.20 -12.62 22.82
CA ASP A 12 10.85 -13.33 21.57
C ASP A 12 10.75 -14.85 21.77
N ALA A 13 10.93 -15.34 23.01
CA ALA A 13 10.82 -16.77 23.32
C ALA A 13 9.48 -17.38 22.91
N ALA A 14 8.39 -16.66 23.15
CA ALA A 14 7.06 -17.09 22.76
C ALA A 14 6.87 -17.21 21.22
N LEU A 15 7.55 -16.38 20.42
CA LEU A 15 7.56 -16.53 18.95
C LEU A 15 8.28 -17.82 18.55
N ARG A 16 9.42 -18.11 19.15
CA ARG A 16 10.16 -19.35 18.90
C ARG A 16 9.29 -20.58 19.19
N ASP A 17 8.58 -20.56 20.31
CA ASP A 17 7.74 -21.68 20.74
C ASP A 17 6.54 -21.86 19.78
N ASP A 18 5.91 -20.77 19.32
CA ASP A 18 4.86 -20.79 18.31
C ASP A 18 5.37 -21.36 16.97
N VAL A 19 6.54 -20.91 16.50
CA VAL A 19 7.15 -21.42 15.24
C VAL A 19 7.47 -22.91 15.35
N HIS A 20 8.00 -23.37 16.48
CA HIS A 20 8.25 -24.79 16.71
C HIS A 20 6.96 -25.63 16.75
N ALA A 21 5.91 -25.13 17.41
CA ALA A 21 4.62 -25.82 17.49
C ALA A 21 3.97 -25.96 16.09
N LEU A 22 3.93 -24.85 15.34
CA LEU A 22 3.38 -24.84 13.99
C LEU A 22 4.23 -25.67 13.02
N GLY A 23 5.56 -25.65 13.14
CA GLY A 23 6.46 -26.46 12.32
C GLY A 23 6.21 -27.96 12.50
N ARG A 24 5.93 -28.41 13.72
CA ARG A 24 5.52 -29.81 13.98
C ARG A 24 4.21 -30.16 13.29
N VAL A 25 3.22 -29.29 13.38
CA VAL A 25 1.92 -29.50 12.70
C VAL A 25 2.10 -29.59 11.19
N VAL A 26 2.92 -28.71 10.59
CA VAL A 26 3.22 -28.76 9.14
C VAL A 26 3.93 -30.08 8.78
N GLY A 27 4.90 -30.53 9.58
CA GLY A 27 5.58 -31.81 9.37
C GLY A 27 4.63 -33.03 9.45
N GLU A 28 3.71 -33.02 10.41
CA GLU A 28 2.67 -34.05 10.54
C GLU A 28 1.71 -34.04 9.32
N VAL A 29 1.28 -32.89 8.88
CA VAL A 29 0.44 -32.73 7.68
C VAL A 29 1.19 -33.21 6.43
N LEU A 30 2.47 -32.89 6.29
CA LEU A 30 3.27 -33.33 5.15
C LEU A 30 3.39 -34.86 5.09
N ARG A 31 3.64 -35.52 6.23
CA ARG A 31 3.66 -36.99 6.30
C ARG A 31 2.31 -37.61 5.95
N ASP A 32 1.24 -37.06 6.48
CA ASP A 32 -0.13 -37.55 6.24
C ASP A 32 -0.54 -37.41 4.78
N GLN A 33 -0.18 -36.29 4.14
CA GLN A 33 -0.63 -35.98 2.78
C GLN A 33 0.29 -36.50 1.66
N CYS A 34 1.61 -36.63 1.91
CA CYS A 34 2.61 -36.96 0.89
C CYS A 34 3.44 -38.21 1.22
N GLY A 35 3.35 -38.74 2.46
CA GLY A 35 4.12 -39.88 2.91
C GLY A 35 5.53 -39.54 3.42
N ASP A 36 6.21 -40.54 4.01
CA ASP A 36 7.51 -40.35 4.66
C ASP A 36 8.62 -39.99 3.66
N ALA A 37 8.61 -40.50 2.45
CA ALA A 37 9.65 -40.21 1.44
C ALA A 37 9.78 -38.71 1.13
N ILE A 38 8.65 -38.04 0.92
CA ILE A 38 8.64 -36.58 0.65
C ILE A 38 9.02 -35.82 1.92
N PHE A 39 8.55 -36.26 3.09
CA PHE A 39 8.93 -35.67 4.36
C PHE A 39 10.45 -35.74 4.60
N GLU A 40 11.09 -36.90 4.40
CA GLU A 40 12.53 -37.10 4.57
C GLU A 40 13.32 -36.22 3.56
N MET A 41 12.86 -36.12 2.32
CA MET A 41 13.43 -35.23 1.31
C MET A 41 13.42 -33.76 1.75
N VAL A 42 12.29 -33.27 2.26
CA VAL A 42 12.16 -31.87 2.72
C VAL A 42 13.02 -31.62 3.96
N GLU A 43 13.06 -32.59 4.88
CA GLU A 43 13.86 -32.48 6.12
C GLU A 43 15.37 -32.55 5.83
N GLY A 44 15.78 -33.41 4.89
CA GLY A 44 17.17 -33.47 4.42
C GLY A 44 17.63 -32.13 3.82
N ASP A 45 16.85 -31.55 2.92
CA ASP A 45 17.17 -30.25 2.33
C ASP A 45 17.23 -29.13 3.40
N ARG A 46 16.29 -29.18 4.37
CA ARG A 46 16.27 -28.20 5.46
C ARG A 46 17.55 -28.29 6.31
N GLN A 47 18.00 -29.51 6.63
CA GLN A 47 19.21 -29.72 7.44
C GLN A 47 20.46 -29.31 6.68
N ALA A 48 20.61 -29.71 5.42
CA ALA A 48 21.73 -29.32 4.56
C ALA A 48 21.79 -27.80 4.38
N ALA A 49 20.62 -27.12 4.23
CA ALA A 49 20.58 -25.67 4.15
C ALA A 49 21.00 -24.98 5.46
N ILE A 50 20.65 -25.53 6.61
CA ILE A 50 21.10 -25.01 7.91
C ILE A 50 22.61 -25.17 8.05
N GLY A 51 23.17 -26.32 7.75
CA GLY A 51 24.61 -26.58 7.81
C GLY A 51 25.39 -25.67 6.84
N ARG A 52 24.90 -25.50 5.60
CA ARG A 52 25.45 -24.51 4.66
C ARG A 52 25.54 -23.12 5.28
N ARG A 53 24.52 -22.66 5.98
CA ARG A 53 24.49 -21.33 6.63
C ARG A 53 25.40 -21.27 7.88
N GLN A 54 25.78 -22.39 8.42
CA GLN A 54 26.75 -22.50 9.51
C GLN A 54 28.21 -22.56 9.01
N GLY A 55 28.43 -22.63 7.71
CA GLY A 55 29.72 -22.66 7.05
C GLY A 55 30.29 -24.08 6.86
N GLU A 56 29.44 -25.12 6.89
CA GLU A 56 29.79 -26.51 6.63
C GLU A 56 29.85 -26.72 5.09
N ALA A 57 31.04 -26.96 4.56
CA ALA A 57 31.27 -27.07 3.13
C ALA A 57 30.59 -28.33 2.52
N GLU A 58 30.57 -29.43 3.27
CA GLU A 58 29.90 -30.69 2.87
C GLU A 58 28.41 -30.47 2.66
N ASP A 59 27.73 -29.82 3.60
CA ASP A 59 26.29 -29.49 3.51
C ASP A 59 25.95 -28.57 2.33
N SER A 60 26.90 -27.70 1.96
CA SER A 60 26.71 -26.83 0.77
C SER A 60 26.69 -27.64 -0.53
N VAL A 61 27.56 -28.64 -0.65
CA VAL A 61 27.61 -29.57 -1.80
C VAL A 61 26.39 -30.49 -1.78
N GLU A 62 26.06 -31.03 -0.61
CA GLU A 62 24.90 -31.93 -0.44
C GLU A 62 23.61 -31.25 -0.87
N LEU A 63 23.35 -30.01 -0.42
CA LEU A 63 22.15 -29.26 -0.80
C LEU A 63 22.06 -29.06 -2.32
N VAL A 64 23.17 -28.73 -2.98
CA VAL A 64 23.20 -28.56 -4.45
C VAL A 64 22.88 -29.88 -5.15
N VAL A 65 23.47 -31.00 -4.70
CA VAL A 65 23.21 -32.34 -5.26
C VAL A 65 21.76 -32.75 -5.06
N HIS A 66 21.20 -32.52 -3.88
CA HIS A 66 19.80 -32.87 -3.58
C HIS A 66 18.80 -32.11 -4.41
N THR A 67 19.08 -30.85 -4.76
CA THR A 67 18.12 -30.01 -5.49
C THR A 67 18.16 -30.17 -7.00
N GLN A 68 19.21 -30.83 -7.54
CA GLN A 68 19.35 -31.05 -8.97
C GLN A 68 18.59 -32.27 -9.48
N GLY A 69 18.05 -32.20 -10.69
CA GLY A 69 17.46 -33.32 -11.43
C GLY A 69 16.14 -33.87 -10.88
N ARG A 70 15.51 -33.22 -9.90
CA ARG A 70 14.20 -33.63 -9.38
C ARG A 70 13.13 -33.59 -10.44
N SER A 71 12.21 -34.53 -10.41
CA SER A 71 11.03 -34.44 -11.26
C SER A 71 10.18 -33.22 -10.93
N ALA A 72 9.43 -32.68 -11.90
CA ALA A 72 8.57 -31.53 -11.68
C ALA A 72 7.51 -31.75 -10.57
N PRO A 73 6.89 -32.93 -10.41
CA PRO A 73 6.03 -33.23 -9.28
C PRO A 73 6.73 -33.17 -7.92
N GLU A 74 7.91 -33.81 -7.77
CA GLU A 74 8.69 -33.78 -6.52
C GLU A 74 9.11 -32.36 -6.14
N ALA A 75 9.61 -31.59 -7.11
CA ALA A 75 9.94 -30.18 -6.92
C ALA A 75 8.73 -29.36 -6.43
N ARG A 76 7.54 -29.60 -6.99
CA ARG A 76 6.30 -28.94 -6.57
C ARG A 76 5.91 -29.26 -5.12
N GLU A 77 5.98 -30.53 -4.71
CA GLU A 77 5.65 -30.91 -3.34
C GLU A 77 6.66 -30.33 -2.33
N LEU A 78 7.97 -30.32 -2.66
CA LEU A 78 8.98 -29.64 -1.87
C LEU A 78 8.68 -28.14 -1.71
N ILE A 79 8.46 -27.44 -2.84
CA ILE A 79 8.14 -26.01 -2.85
C ILE A 79 6.91 -25.74 -2.00
N ARG A 80 5.88 -26.57 -2.12
CA ARG A 80 4.65 -26.45 -1.35
C ARG A 80 4.88 -26.63 0.16
N ALA A 81 5.75 -27.55 0.56
CA ALA A 81 6.10 -27.77 1.95
C ALA A 81 6.72 -26.51 2.57
N PHE A 82 7.73 -25.93 1.92
CA PHE A 82 8.36 -24.68 2.38
C PHE A 82 7.41 -23.49 2.32
N THR A 83 6.59 -23.38 1.27
CA THR A 83 5.58 -22.33 1.15
C THR A 83 4.57 -22.38 2.30
N THR A 84 4.07 -23.56 2.64
CA THR A 84 3.16 -23.75 3.78
C THR A 84 3.83 -23.38 5.10
N TRP A 85 5.09 -23.76 5.27
CA TRP A 85 5.87 -23.35 6.45
C TRP A 85 6.01 -21.83 6.54
N PHE A 86 6.32 -21.13 5.45
CA PHE A 86 6.36 -19.66 5.43
C PHE A 86 5.02 -19.01 5.79
N GLN A 87 3.91 -19.53 5.30
CA GLN A 87 2.58 -19.03 5.61
C GLN A 87 2.29 -19.08 7.11
N VAL A 88 2.62 -20.20 7.78
CA VAL A 88 2.39 -20.32 9.22
C VAL A 88 3.37 -19.48 10.04
N VAL A 89 4.64 -19.37 9.65
CA VAL A 89 5.62 -18.52 10.31
C VAL A 89 5.26 -17.04 10.19
N ASN A 90 4.87 -16.59 9.00
CA ASN A 90 4.38 -15.23 8.77
C ASN A 90 3.17 -14.93 9.67
N THR A 91 2.28 -15.91 9.85
CA THR A 91 1.14 -15.79 10.75
C THR A 91 1.58 -15.72 12.22
N ALA A 92 2.53 -16.55 12.65
CA ALA A 92 3.09 -16.50 14.00
C ALA A 92 3.76 -15.16 14.32
N GLU A 93 4.52 -14.59 13.38
CA GLU A 93 5.10 -13.26 13.54
C GLU A 93 4.04 -12.17 13.70
N LYS A 94 2.96 -12.22 12.91
CA LYS A 94 1.81 -11.29 13.04
C LYS A 94 1.15 -11.43 14.42
N VAL A 95 0.92 -12.64 14.89
CA VAL A 95 0.36 -12.92 16.23
C VAL A 95 1.31 -12.41 17.33
N HIS A 96 2.62 -12.60 17.17
CA HIS A 96 3.60 -12.10 18.12
C HIS A 96 3.62 -10.57 18.21
N ARG A 97 3.49 -9.86 17.07
CA ARG A 97 3.33 -8.38 17.06
C ARG A 97 2.10 -7.95 17.89
N VAL A 98 0.97 -8.65 17.74
CA VAL A 98 -0.23 -8.38 18.53
C VAL A 98 0.00 -8.66 20.02
N ARG A 99 0.68 -9.79 20.37
CA ARG A 99 1.09 -10.12 21.73
C ARG A 99 1.95 -9.01 22.35
N ARG A 100 2.94 -8.52 21.61
CA ARG A 100 3.81 -7.43 22.07
C ARG A 100 3.05 -6.13 22.28
N ARG A 101 2.14 -5.76 21.38
CA ARG A 101 1.29 -4.57 21.55
C ARG A 101 0.44 -4.68 22.83
N ARG A 102 -0.21 -5.82 23.08
CA ARG A 102 -0.97 -6.06 24.30
C ARG A 102 -0.12 -5.93 25.56
N GLN A 103 1.13 -6.40 25.53
CA GLN A 103 2.06 -6.22 26.64
C GLN A 103 2.35 -4.75 26.92
N TYR A 104 2.66 -3.94 25.90
CA TYR A 104 2.86 -2.49 26.06
C TYR A 104 1.62 -1.79 26.62
N MET A 105 0.43 -2.13 26.14
CA MET A 105 -0.80 -1.51 26.61
C MET A 105 -1.18 -1.89 28.05
N ASN A 106 -0.79 -3.09 28.50
CA ASN A 106 -0.99 -3.55 29.87
C ASN A 106 0.10 -3.05 30.82
N ASP A 107 1.25 -2.65 30.33
CA ASP A 107 2.35 -2.07 31.11
C ASP A 107 2.12 -0.55 31.22
N SER A 108 1.59 -0.14 32.39
CA SER A 108 1.19 1.26 32.65
C SER A 108 2.37 2.25 32.70
N GLY A 109 3.61 1.79 32.63
CA GLY A 109 4.81 2.62 32.79
C GLY A 109 5.45 3.11 31.51
N THR A 110 5.13 2.53 30.34
CA THR A 110 5.88 2.82 29.11
C THR A 110 4.95 2.95 27.90
N ALA A 111 4.89 4.14 27.28
CA ALA A 111 4.19 4.34 26.02
C ALA A 111 4.85 3.50 24.90
N GLN A 112 4.04 2.93 24.02
CA GLN A 112 4.58 2.19 22.89
C GLN A 112 5.25 3.14 21.89
N PRO A 113 6.53 2.91 21.50
CA PRO A 113 7.23 3.77 20.55
C PRO A 113 6.46 3.97 19.23
N GLY A 114 6.33 5.22 18.77
CA GLY A 114 5.56 5.60 17.58
C GLY A 114 4.06 5.43 17.75
N GLY A 115 3.53 5.42 18.97
CA GLY A 115 2.13 5.37 19.30
C GLY A 115 1.51 6.74 19.56
N LEU A 116 0.18 6.76 19.74
CA LEU A 116 -0.58 7.98 19.99
C LEU A 116 -0.21 8.62 21.32
N GLU A 117 -0.04 7.83 22.39
CA GLU A 117 0.35 8.37 23.71
C GLU A 117 1.71 9.07 23.65
N GLU A 118 2.72 8.46 23.04
CA GLU A 118 4.04 9.09 22.86
C GLU A 118 3.93 10.36 22.02
N CYS A 119 3.14 10.33 20.94
CA CYS A 119 2.90 11.47 20.10
C CYS A 119 2.32 12.64 20.89
N PHE A 120 1.22 12.43 21.59
CA PHE A 120 0.55 13.50 22.36
C PHE A 120 1.37 13.95 23.58
N ALA A 121 2.09 13.04 24.24
CA ALA A 121 3.02 13.41 25.31
C ALA A 121 4.11 14.35 24.80
N SER A 122 4.70 14.08 23.65
CA SER A 122 5.70 14.95 23.03
C SER A 122 5.15 16.34 22.68
N LEU A 123 3.88 16.44 22.26
CA LEU A 123 3.23 17.74 22.01
C LEU A 123 2.97 18.50 23.31
N ARG A 124 2.51 17.82 24.36
CA ARG A 124 2.29 18.40 25.69
C ARG A 124 3.60 18.89 26.31
N GLU A 125 4.68 18.13 26.21
CA GLU A 125 6.03 18.53 26.68
C GLU A 125 6.54 19.80 26.00
N ARG A 126 6.09 20.10 24.79
CA ARG A 126 6.36 21.36 24.07
C ARG A 126 5.40 22.49 24.44
N GLY A 127 4.54 22.29 25.39
CA GLY A 127 3.63 23.30 25.90
C GLY A 127 2.31 23.44 25.15
N MET A 128 2.00 22.54 24.18
CA MET A 128 0.72 22.59 23.46
C MET A 128 -0.44 22.20 24.39
N THR A 129 -1.50 22.97 24.33
CA THR A 129 -2.78 22.69 25.00
C THR A 129 -3.60 21.65 24.24
N LEU A 130 -4.62 21.06 24.88
CA LEU A 130 -5.54 20.15 24.21
C LEU A 130 -6.25 20.83 23.02
N GLU A 131 -6.66 22.09 23.16
CA GLU A 131 -7.32 22.85 22.08
C GLU A 131 -6.41 23.01 20.86
N GLU A 132 -5.15 23.37 21.09
CA GLU A 132 -4.16 23.47 20.00
C GLU A 132 -3.87 22.13 19.32
N VAL A 133 -3.83 21.04 20.10
CA VAL A 133 -3.70 19.69 19.53
C VAL A 133 -4.94 19.29 18.73
N MET A 134 -6.14 19.64 19.20
CA MET A 134 -7.37 19.38 18.46
C MET A 134 -7.40 20.16 17.13
N ALA A 135 -7.04 21.44 17.13
CA ALA A 135 -6.89 22.25 15.91
C ALA A 135 -5.81 21.71 14.96
N LEU A 136 -4.73 21.15 15.52
CA LEU A 136 -3.71 20.44 14.71
C LEU A 136 -4.29 19.20 14.04
N LEU A 137 -5.07 18.38 14.77
CA LEU A 137 -5.67 17.16 14.25
C LEU A 137 -6.70 17.42 13.14
N GLU A 138 -7.37 18.59 13.12
CA GLU A 138 -8.23 19.01 11.99
C GLU A 138 -7.46 19.14 10.67
N ARG A 139 -6.16 19.39 10.76
CA ARG A 139 -5.27 19.51 9.60
C ARG A 139 -4.64 18.18 9.18
N VAL A 140 -4.75 17.15 10.02
CA VAL A 140 -4.16 15.81 9.77
C VAL A 140 -5.08 14.99 8.89
N SER A 141 -4.53 14.46 7.80
CA SER A 141 -5.22 13.56 6.87
C SER A 141 -4.29 12.42 6.44
N VAL A 142 -4.75 11.19 6.62
CA VAL A 142 -4.04 9.99 6.17
C VAL A 142 -4.96 9.21 5.24
N GLU A 143 -4.52 9.03 3.99
CA GLU A 143 -5.28 8.36 2.94
C GLU A 143 -4.45 7.25 2.30
N PRO A 144 -4.54 6.00 2.80
CA PRO A 144 -4.03 4.84 2.09
C PRO A 144 -4.87 4.58 0.83
N VAL A 145 -4.20 4.50 -0.32
CA VAL A 145 -4.83 4.19 -1.61
C VAL A 145 -4.42 2.78 -2.02
N LEU A 146 -5.38 1.85 -2.00
CA LEU A 146 -5.10 0.45 -2.25
C LEU A 146 -5.04 0.17 -3.75
N THR A 147 -3.97 -0.50 -4.18
CA THR A 147 -3.74 -0.82 -5.59
C THR A 147 -3.71 -2.33 -5.82
N ALA A 148 -3.97 -2.75 -7.05
CA ALA A 148 -3.85 -4.14 -7.47
C ALA A 148 -2.54 -4.34 -8.23
N HIS A 149 -1.42 -4.28 -7.57
CA HIS A 149 -0.14 -4.65 -8.17
C HIS A 149 0.39 -5.91 -7.46
N PRO A 150 -0.25 -7.07 -7.68
CA PRO A 150 0.18 -8.30 -7.04
C PRO A 150 1.50 -8.75 -7.68
N THR A 151 2.40 -9.21 -6.84
CA THR A 151 3.59 -9.95 -7.24
C THR A 151 3.43 -11.41 -6.86
N GLU A 152 2.44 -11.72 -6.03
CA GLU A 152 1.97 -13.07 -5.77
C GLU A 152 0.44 -13.16 -5.90
N SER A 153 -0.05 -14.25 -6.47
CA SER A 153 -1.49 -14.49 -6.63
C SER A 153 -2.06 -15.22 -5.41
N THR A 154 -1.96 -14.64 -4.22
CA THR A 154 -2.54 -15.27 -3.02
C THR A 154 -4.05 -15.21 -3.07
N ARG A 155 -4.70 -16.37 -3.18
CA ARG A 155 -6.17 -16.45 -3.21
C ARG A 155 -6.80 -15.95 -1.91
N ARG A 156 -7.97 -15.30 -2.01
CA ARG A 156 -8.76 -14.88 -0.85
C ARG A 156 -9.04 -16.02 0.13
N THR A 157 -9.21 -17.24 -0.36
CA THR A 157 -9.39 -18.45 0.46
C THR A 157 -8.20 -18.66 1.39
N VAL A 158 -6.97 -18.57 0.86
CA VAL A 158 -5.72 -18.71 1.64
C VAL A 158 -5.59 -17.57 2.67
N LEU A 159 -5.88 -16.34 2.29
CA LEU A 159 -5.90 -15.19 3.23
C LEU A 159 -6.87 -15.42 4.39
N ARG A 160 -8.08 -15.90 4.10
CA ARG A 160 -9.06 -16.23 5.14
C ARG A 160 -8.59 -17.37 6.05
N GLN A 161 -7.94 -18.39 5.50
CA GLN A 161 -7.32 -19.46 6.30
C GLN A 161 -6.25 -18.92 7.24
N GLN A 162 -5.33 -18.09 6.74
CA GLN A 162 -4.31 -17.44 7.57
C GLN A 162 -4.94 -16.57 8.68
N GLN A 163 -6.02 -15.82 8.37
CA GLN A 163 -6.74 -15.07 9.39
C GLN A 163 -7.40 -15.97 10.44
N ARG A 164 -7.94 -17.13 10.05
CA ARG A 164 -8.52 -18.09 11.01
C ARG A 164 -7.44 -18.70 11.89
N ILE A 165 -6.30 -19.10 11.33
CA ILE A 165 -5.14 -19.58 12.10
C ILE A 165 -4.69 -18.50 13.11
N ALA A 166 -4.53 -17.24 12.64
CA ALA A 166 -4.14 -16.14 13.52
C ALA A 166 -5.13 -15.93 14.67
N ARG A 167 -6.45 -15.97 14.40
CA ARG A 167 -7.49 -15.86 15.43
C ARG A 167 -7.39 -17.01 16.46
N LEU A 168 -7.26 -18.24 15.99
CA LEU A 168 -7.10 -19.41 16.87
C LEU A 168 -5.86 -19.29 17.75
N MET A 169 -4.73 -18.82 17.20
CA MET A 169 -3.51 -18.57 17.99
C MET A 169 -3.73 -17.44 19.01
N LEU A 170 -4.38 -16.34 18.62
CA LEU A 170 -4.69 -15.23 19.54
C LEU A 170 -5.66 -15.67 20.66
N ASP A 171 -6.64 -16.48 20.32
CA ASP A 171 -7.54 -17.11 21.29
C ASP A 171 -6.80 -18.07 22.23
N GLY A 172 -5.77 -18.76 21.74
CA GLY A 172 -4.90 -19.62 22.54
C GLY A 172 -4.07 -18.87 23.58
N LEU A 173 -3.96 -17.53 23.51
CA LEU A 173 -3.25 -16.72 24.50
C LEU A 173 -4.05 -16.53 25.81
N ASP A 174 -5.32 -16.91 25.84
CA ASP A 174 -6.14 -16.82 27.04
C ASP A 174 -5.65 -17.86 28.09
N PRO A 175 -5.12 -17.40 29.24
CA PRO A 175 -4.63 -18.30 30.29
C PRO A 175 -5.76 -19.13 30.95
N ALA A 176 -7.01 -18.68 30.89
CA ALA A 176 -8.16 -19.37 31.47
C ALA A 176 -8.61 -20.61 30.70
N ARG A 177 -8.08 -20.86 29.51
CA ARG A 177 -8.43 -22.04 28.70
C ARG A 177 -8.03 -23.35 29.36
N THR A 178 -8.95 -24.29 29.34
CA THR A 178 -8.73 -25.65 29.82
C THR A 178 -7.79 -26.44 28.88
N PRO A 179 -7.17 -27.53 29.37
CA PRO A 179 -6.36 -28.41 28.50
C PRO A 179 -7.16 -28.98 27.30
N GLY A 180 -8.47 -29.26 27.50
CA GLY A 180 -9.35 -29.72 26.43
C GLY A 180 -9.55 -28.66 25.31
N GLU A 181 -9.84 -27.41 25.67
CA GLU A 181 -9.98 -26.32 24.75
C GLU A 181 -8.67 -25.99 24.00
N ARG A 182 -7.52 -26.10 24.68
CA ARG A 182 -6.21 -25.95 24.02
C ARG A 182 -5.97 -27.03 22.98
N ARG A 183 -6.26 -28.32 23.30
CA ARG A 183 -6.19 -29.40 22.29
C ARG A 183 -7.12 -29.16 21.13
N ALA A 184 -8.39 -28.78 21.36
CA ALA A 184 -9.34 -28.45 20.32
C ALA A 184 -8.85 -27.27 19.43
N CYS A 185 -8.17 -26.29 20.01
CA CYS A 185 -7.57 -25.19 19.27
C CYS A 185 -6.46 -25.69 18.31
N VAL A 186 -5.56 -26.56 18.79
CA VAL A 186 -4.49 -27.16 17.96
C VAL A 186 -5.09 -27.98 16.81
N GLU A 187 -6.13 -28.79 17.09
CA GLU A 187 -6.81 -29.58 16.03
C GLU A 187 -7.47 -28.69 14.98
N ARG A 188 -8.04 -27.54 15.36
CA ARG A 188 -8.60 -26.56 14.41
C ARG A 188 -7.47 -25.94 13.57
N VAL A 189 -6.32 -25.58 14.17
CA VAL A 189 -5.16 -25.08 13.43
C VAL A 189 -4.65 -26.15 12.45
N ARG A 190 -4.55 -27.42 12.87
CA ARG A 190 -4.19 -28.53 11.98
C ARG A 190 -5.16 -28.63 10.81
N THR A 191 -6.47 -28.57 11.08
CA THR A 191 -7.52 -28.61 10.06
C THR A 191 -7.34 -27.49 9.02
N GLU A 192 -7.09 -26.25 9.47
CA GLU A 192 -6.88 -25.13 8.57
C GLU A 192 -5.61 -25.30 7.71
N ILE A 193 -4.51 -25.82 8.30
CA ILE A 193 -3.27 -26.09 7.55
C ILE A 193 -3.49 -27.22 6.54
N THR A 194 -4.12 -28.32 6.94
CA THR A 194 -4.41 -29.44 6.03
C THR A 194 -5.35 -29.02 4.88
N THR A 195 -6.41 -28.25 5.19
CA THR A 195 -7.32 -27.70 4.17
C THR A 195 -6.56 -26.76 3.23
N GLY A 196 -5.64 -25.93 3.76
CA GLY A 196 -4.76 -25.09 2.96
C GLY A 196 -3.87 -25.90 2.05
N TRP A 197 -3.27 -26.98 2.56
CA TRP A 197 -2.51 -27.93 1.77
C TRP A 197 -3.31 -28.50 0.60
N GLN A 198 -4.55 -28.86 0.82
CA GLN A 198 -5.44 -29.41 -0.22
C GLN A 198 -6.06 -28.35 -1.13
N THR A 199 -5.88 -27.06 -0.83
CA THR A 199 -6.38 -25.95 -1.65
C THR A 199 -5.41 -25.62 -2.78
N ALA A 200 -5.89 -25.42 -4.00
CA ALA A 200 -5.07 -24.96 -5.10
C ALA A 200 -4.58 -23.52 -4.84
N GLU A 201 -3.26 -23.31 -4.86
CA GLU A 201 -2.65 -22.02 -4.56
C GLU A 201 -2.89 -20.99 -5.67
N ASN A 202 -2.77 -21.43 -6.92
CA ASN A 202 -2.87 -20.56 -8.08
C ASN A 202 -4.22 -20.70 -8.79
N SER A 203 -4.72 -19.58 -9.34
CA SER A 203 -5.84 -19.63 -10.28
C SER A 203 -5.37 -20.22 -11.61
N ARG A 204 -6.22 -21.04 -12.24
CA ARG A 204 -6.01 -21.49 -13.61
C ARG A 204 -6.47 -20.46 -14.64
N GLU A 205 -7.24 -19.48 -14.21
CA GLU A 205 -7.79 -18.42 -15.05
C GLU A 205 -7.05 -17.12 -14.81
N ARG A 206 -6.91 -16.33 -15.85
CA ARG A 206 -6.36 -14.96 -15.75
C ARG A 206 -7.24 -14.14 -14.81
N LEU A 207 -6.61 -13.44 -13.87
CA LEU A 207 -7.31 -12.51 -13.00
C LEU A 207 -7.92 -11.37 -13.80
N THR A 208 -9.16 -11.07 -13.51
CA THR A 208 -9.88 -9.93 -14.07
C THR A 208 -9.76 -8.70 -13.15
N VAL A 209 -10.02 -7.50 -13.68
CA VAL A 209 -10.11 -6.29 -12.86
C VAL A 209 -11.15 -6.42 -11.74
N ALA A 210 -12.23 -7.19 -12.00
CA ALA A 210 -13.25 -7.47 -10.98
C ALA A 210 -12.70 -8.32 -9.82
N ASP A 211 -11.86 -9.33 -10.12
CA ASP A 211 -11.21 -10.15 -9.08
C ASP A 211 -10.25 -9.33 -8.22
N GLU A 212 -9.45 -8.48 -8.84
CA GLU A 212 -8.56 -7.55 -8.15
C GLU A 212 -9.33 -6.57 -7.27
N ARG A 213 -10.43 -6.01 -7.77
CA ARG A 213 -11.32 -5.14 -7.00
C ARG A 213 -11.88 -5.87 -5.76
N GLU A 214 -12.42 -7.07 -5.93
CA GLU A 214 -12.93 -7.85 -4.80
C GLU A 214 -11.84 -8.22 -3.79
N HIS A 215 -10.59 -8.41 -4.24
CA HIS A 215 -9.45 -8.66 -3.38
C HIS A 215 -9.14 -7.44 -2.49
N VAL A 216 -9.04 -6.26 -3.07
CA VAL A 216 -8.78 -5.01 -2.33
C VAL A 216 -9.93 -4.67 -1.39
N LEU A 217 -11.18 -4.77 -1.87
CA LEU A 217 -12.37 -4.50 -1.07
C LEU A 217 -12.52 -5.43 0.13
N PHE A 218 -11.97 -6.66 0.07
CA PHE A 218 -11.92 -7.55 1.21
C PHE A 218 -11.23 -6.91 2.43
N PHE A 219 -10.08 -6.26 2.23
CA PHE A 219 -9.37 -5.60 3.34
C PHE A 219 -10.13 -4.40 3.88
N ILE A 220 -10.75 -3.60 3.00
CA ILE A 220 -11.51 -2.43 3.43
C ILE A 220 -12.73 -2.85 4.25
N VAL A 221 -13.51 -3.83 3.76
CA VAL A 221 -14.81 -4.21 4.34
C VAL A 221 -14.68 -5.13 5.57
N GLU A 222 -13.73 -6.10 5.54
CA GLU A 222 -13.63 -7.12 6.60
C GLU A 222 -12.66 -6.72 7.73
N VAL A 223 -11.73 -5.81 7.46
CA VAL A 223 -10.73 -5.42 8.45
C VAL A 223 -10.81 -3.94 8.78
N ILE A 224 -10.61 -3.05 7.80
CA ILE A 224 -10.49 -1.60 8.05
C ILE A 224 -11.80 -1.04 8.59
N TYR A 225 -12.93 -1.37 7.99
CA TYR A 225 -14.26 -0.97 8.45
C TYR A 225 -14.52 -1.26 9.94
N GLU A 226 -14.06 -2.43 10.39
CA GLU A 226 -14.22 -2.85 11.78
C GLU A 226 -13.25 -2.15 12.75
N VAL A 227 -12.11 -1.70 12.25
CA VAL A 227 -11.06 -1.06 13.05
C VAL A 227 -11.34 0.42 13.28
N ILE A 228 -12.02 1.10 12.36
CA ILE A 228 -12.21 2.56 12.40
C ILE A 228 -12.76 3.06 13.75
N PRO A 229 -13.85 2.52 14.32
CA PRO A 229 -14.32 3.03 15.61
C PRO A 229 -13.28 2.86 16.73
N ALA A 230 -12.63 1.70 16.79
CA ALA A 230 -11.61 1.42 17.80
C ALA A 230 -10.41 2.37 17.67
N PHE A 231 -10.01 2.74 16.45
CA PHE A 231 -8.95 3.71 16.23
C PHE A 231 -9.28 5.07 16.84
N TYR A 232 -10.48 5.60 16.62
CA TYR A 232 -10.89 6.89 17.20
C TYR A 232 -11.06 6.82 18.71
N GLU A 233 -11.56 5.70 19.25
CA GLU A 233 -11.62 5.44 20.70
C GLU A 233 -10.20 5.45 21.33
N GLU A 234 -9.20 4.86 20.67
CA GLU A 234 -7.80 4.91 21.11
C GLU A 234 -7.22 6.34 21.06
N VAL A 235 -7.57 7.15 20.05
CA VAL A 235 -7.15 8.55 19.97
C VAL A 235 -7.76 9.35 21.13
N GLU A 236 -9.06 9.21 21.37
CA GLU A 236 -9.79 9.87 22.46
C GLU A 236 -9.20 9.47 23.83
N ALA A 237 -8.93 8.18 24.02
CA ALA A 237 -8.33 7.66 25.26
C ALA A 237 -6.89 8.18 25.48
N ALA A 238 -6.06 8.23 24.41
CA ALA A 238 -4.69 8.74 24.50
C ALA A 238 -4.67 10.25 24.84
N LEU A 239 -5.53 11.05 24.20
CA LEU A 239 -5.69 12.48 24.53
C LEU A 239 -6.16 12.66 25.97
N ALA A 240 -7.19 11.93 26.40
CA ALA A 240 -7.72 11.99 27.76
C ALA A 240 -6.62 11.67 28.80
N LYS A 241 -5.88 10.59 28.58
CA LYS A 241 -4.78 10.17 29.45
C LYS A 241 -3.65 11.22 29.53
N VAL A 242 -3.23 11.74 28.38
CA VAL A 242 -2.11 12.69 28.32
C VAL A 242 -2.50 14.04 28.90
N PHE A 243 -3.67 14.57 28.60
CA PHE A 243 -4.10 15.91 29.06
C PHE A 243 -4.86 15.91 30.40
N GLY A 244 -5.18 14.72 30.94
CA GLY A 244 -5.85 14.59 32.22
C GLY A 244 -7.31 15.05 32.21
N VAL A 245 -8.04 14.80 31.12
CA VAL A 245 -9.46 15.11 30.91
C VAL A 245 -10.28 13.85 30.69
N GLU A 246 -11.62 13.96 30.81
CA GLU A 246 -12.49 12.83 30.47
C GLU A 246 -12.62 12.64 28.97
N ALA A 247 -12.57 11.38 28.49
CA ALA A 247 -12.62 11.05 27.07
C ALA A 247 -13.97 11.39 26.41
N ASP A 248 -15.08 11.29 27.14
CA ASP A 248 -16.43 11.53 26.63
C ASP A 248 -16.69 12.95 26.09
N GLY A 249 -15.87 13.92 26.48
CA GLY A 249 -15.93 15.31 25.98
C GLY A 249 -15.07 15.57 24.74
N ILE A 250 -14.26 14.62 24.31
CA ILE A 250 -13.33 14.80 23.19
C ILE A 250 -13.99 14.39 21.87
N HIS A 251 -14.05 15.30 20.92
CA HIS A 251 -14.63 15.06 19.60
C HIS A 251 -13.57 15.13 18.51
N VAL A 252 -12.86 14.02 18.31
CA VAL A 252 -11.77 13.92 17.33
C VAL A 252 -12.29 14.09 15.90
N PRO A 253 -11.64 14.91 15.05
CA PRO A 253 -12.02 15.06 13.64
C PRO A 253 -11.79 13.78 12.82
N VAL A 254 -12.32 13.74 11.58
CA VAL A 254 -12.08 12.65 10.66
C VAL A 254 -10.68 12.81 10.04
N MET A 255 -9.75 11.95 10.42
CA MET A 255 -8.36 11.97 9.95
C MET A 255 -8.04 10.88 8.93
N LEU A 256 -8.88 9.85 8.82
CA LEU A 256 -8.66 8.71 7.93
C LEU A 256 -9.66 8.72 6.79
N SER A 257 -9.17 8.53 5.57
CA SER A 257 -9.94 8.24 4.37
C SER A 257 -9.24 7.14 3.56
N PHE A 258 -9.94 6.55 2.62
CA PHE A 258 -9.43 5.39 1.87
C PHE A 258 -9.69 5.58 0.38
N GLY A 259 -8.68 5.21 -0.42
CA GLY A 259 -8.76 5.24 -1.86
C GLY A 259 -8.51 3.86 -2.49
N SER A 260 -8.84 3.74 -3.77
CA SER A 260 -8.52 2.59 -4.60
C SER A 260 -8.16 3.04 -6.01
N TRP A 261 -7.26 2.29 -6.64
CA TRP A 261 -6.93 2.45 -8.08
C TRP A 261 -7.58 1.38 -8.94
N VAL A 262 -8.14 0.34 -8.32
CA VAL A 262 -8.62 -0.84 -9.05
C VAL A 262 -9.89 -0.51 -9.82
N GLY A 263 -9.79 -0.56 -11.13
CA GLY A 263 -10.86 -0.18 -12.06
C GLY A 263 -10.85 1.28 -12.49
N GLY A 264 -9.84 2.09 -12.06
CA GLY A 264 -9.64 3.48 -12.51
C GLY A 264 -8.32 3.70 -13.25
N ASP A 265 -7.36 2.78 -13.19
CA ASP A 265 -6.06 2.89 -13.85
C ASP A 265 -6.11 2.37 -15.28
N MET A 266 -6.19 3.28 -16.26
CA MET A 266 -6.27 2.98 -17.69
C MET A 266 -4.90 2.93 -18.37
N ASP A 267 -3.82 3.43 -17.73
CA ASP A 267 -2.50 3.53 -18.34
C ASP A 267 -1.97 2.14 -18.77
N GLY A 268 -2.01 1.91 -20.10
CA GLY A 268 -1.62 0.64 -20.71
C GLY A 268 -2.44 -0.56 -20.23
N HIS A 269 -3.71 -0.35 -19.81
CA HIS A 269 -4.63 -1.40 -19.36
C HIS A 269 -5.88 -1.47 -20.25
N PRO A 270 -5.97 -2.43 -21.18
CA PRO A 270 -7.05 -2.48 -22.16
C PRO A 270 -8.44 -2.75 -21.56
N ASP A 271 -8.49 -3.40 -20.38
CA ASP A 271 -9.74 -3.82 -19.74
C ASP A 271 -10.31 -2.76 -18.76
N VAL A 272 -9.62 -1.61 -18.59
CA VAL A 272 -10.11 -0.50 -17.77
C VAL A 272 -10.64 0.63 -18.65
N HIS A 273 -11.90 0.96 -18.49
CA HIS A 273 -12.64 1.93 -19.29
C HIS A 273 -13.90 2.44 -18.55
N ALA A 274 -14.71 3.27 -19.17
CA ALA A 274 -15.90 3.90 -18.55
C ALA A 274 -16.83 2.91 -17.81
N LYS A 275 -17.09 1.73 -18.39
CA LYS A 275 -17.93 0.69 -17.76
C LYS A 275 -17.27 0.17 -16.48
N THR A 276 -15.97 -0.09 -16.50
CA THR A 276 -15.21 -0.60 -15.35
C THR A 276 -15.23 0.40 -14.19
N ILE A 277 -15.13 1.70 -14.48
CA ILE A 277 -15.25 2.79 -13.48
C ILE A 277 -16.63 2.76 -12.82
N ARG A 278 -17.71 2.73 -13.62
CA ARG A 278 -19.09 2.67 -13.11
C ARG A 278 -19.32 1.42 -12.26
N GLU A 279 -18.87 0.25 -12.71
CA GLU A 279 -18.99 -1.01 -11.98
C GLU A 279 -18.22 -0.98 -10.66
N SER A 280 -17.03 -0.37 -10.62
CA SER A 280 -16.22 -0.26 -9.42
C SER A 280 -16.88 0.65 -8.38
N CYS A 281 -17.29 1.85 -8.77
CA CYS A 281 -18.01 2.76 -7.87
C CYS A 281 -19.34 2.18 -7.39
N ASN A 282 -20.10 1.52 -8.28
CA ASN A 282 -21.35 0.85 -7.88
C ASN A 282 -21.09 -0.27 -6.87
N ARG A 283 -20.04 -1.05 -7.07
CA ARG A 283 -19.65 -2.13 -6.14
C ARG A 283 -19.25 -1.59 -4.76
N HIS A 284 -18.45 -0.51 -4.74
CA HIS A 284 -18.11 0.19 -3.49
C HIS A 284 -19.36 0.63 -2.74
N HIS A 285 -20.28 1.31 -3.44
CA HIS A 285 -21.56 1.76 -2.89
C HIS A 285 -22.40 0.61 -2.34
N GLN A 286 -22.58 -0.46 -3.11
CA GLN A 286 -23.37 -1.62 -2.70
C GLN A 286 -22.82 -2.24 -1.42
N LEU A 287 -21.53 -2.40 -1.30
CA LEU A 287 -20.92 -3.00 -0.12
C LEU A 287 -21.13 -2.16 1.13
N ILE A 288 -20.90 -0.84 1.04
CA ILE A 288 -20.99 0.02 2.21
C ILE A 288 -22.43 0.23 2.67
N VAL A 289 -23.36 0.46 1.75
CA VAL A 289 -24.78 0.63 2.10
C VAL A 289 -25.34 -0.66 2.71
N ASN A 290 -24.94 -1.82 2.21
CA ASN A 290 -25.34 -3.10 2.79
C ASN A 290 -24.77 -3.30 4.21
N ARG A 291 -23.55 -2.84 4.48
CA ARG A 291 -22.99 -2.84 5.85
C ARG A 291 -23.79 -1.93 6.77
N TYR A 292 -24.10 -0.71 6.34
CA TYR A 292 -24.92 0.22 7.14
C TYR A 292 -26.31 -0.33 7.40
N PHE A 293 -26.92 -0.98 6.40
CA PHE A 293 -28.21 -1.64 6.59
C PHE A 293 -28.16 -2.70 7.69
N GLY A 294 -27.17 -3.59 7.67
CA GLY A 294 -26.99 -4.60 8.73
C GLY A 294 -26.74 -3.99 10.11
N GLU A 295 -25.95 -2.90 10.18
CA GLU A 295 -25.72 -2.19 11.44
C GLU A 295 -26.97 -1.48 11.98
N ALA A 296 -27.75 -0.84 11.12
CA ALA A 296 -29.01 -0.20 11.52
C ALA A 296 -29.98 -1.23 12.09
N GLN A 297 -30.05 -2.43 11.49
CA GLN A 297 -30.84 -3.54 12.04
C GLN A 297 -30.34 -4.01 13.41
N ALA A 298 -29.02 -4.19 13.55
CA ALA A 298 -28.41 -4.59 14.82
C ALA A 298 -28.60 -3.52 15.91
N LEU A 299 -28.55 -2.22 15.54
CA LEU A 299 -28.89 -1.12 16.46
C LEU A 299 -30.37 -1.14 16.84
N ALA A 300 -31.27 -1.42 15.91
CA ALA A 300 -32.71 -1.54 16.21
C ALA A 300 -33.01 -2.67 17.22
N GLU A 301 -32.23 -3.76 17.21
CA GLU A 301 -32.34 -4.81 18.23
C GLU A 301 -31.84 -4.32 19.60
N LYS A 302 -30.78 -3.54 19.65
CA LYS A 302 -30.15 -3.04 20.90
C LYS A 302 -30.91 -1.88 21.53
N LEU A 303 -31.44 -0.95 20.72
CA LEU A 303 -32.14 0.24 21.20
C LEU A 303 -33.67 -0.05 21.42
N SER A 304 -33.96 -0.78 22.46
CA SER A 304 -35.33 -1.23 22.80
C SER A 304 -36.03 -0.37 23.86
N GLN A 305 -35.51 0.86 24.07
CA GLN A 305 -36.11 1.76 25.06
C GLN A 305 -37.56 2.10 24.72
N SER A 306 -38.42 2.01 25.73
CA SER A 306 -39.84 2.27 25.63
C SER A 306 -40.21 3.62 26.25
N GLU A 307 -41.10 4.36 25.57
CA GLU A 307 -41.65 5.63 26.06
C GLU A 307 -42.36 5.48 27.42
N ASN A 308 -42.77 4.27 27.81
CA ASN A 308 -43.30 3.99 29.13
C ASN A 308 -42.28 4.05 30.27
N ARG A 309 -40.98 4.04 29.93
CA ARG A 309 -39.87 3.99 30.90
C ARG A 309 -38.99 5.22 30.87
N ILE A 310 -38.76 5.80 29.69
CA ILE A 310 -37.93 6.96 29.48
C ILE A 310 -38.60 7.94 28.53
N ALA A 311 -38.34 9.21 28.70
CA ALA A 311 -38.70 10.23 27.72
C ALA A 311 -37.83 10.04 26.47
N VAL A 312 -38.30 10.48 25.33
CA VAL A 312 -37.59 10.55 24.06
C VAL A 312 -37.75 11.98 23.55
N SER A 313 -36.67 12.53 22.95
CA SER A 313 -36.69 13.89 22.42
C SER A 313 -37.80 14.05 21.36
N PRO A 314 -38.63 15.11 21.43
CA PRO A 314 -39.73 15.31 20.48
C PRO A 314 -39.30 15.25 19.00
N ALA A 315 -38.04 15.64 18.71
CA ALA A 315 -37.47 15.58 17.37
C ALA A 315 -37.37 14.14 16.80
N ILE A 316 -37.27 13.12 17.63
CA ILE A 316 -37.33 11.71 17.20
C ILE A 316 -38.70 11.39 16.64
N ASN A 317 -39.77 11.74 17.38
CA ASN A 317 -41.16 11.50 16.96
C ASN A 317 -41.51 12.30 15.67
N ALA A 318 -41.04 13.55 15.58
CA ALA A 318 -41.18 14.37 14.38
C ALA A 318 -40.51 13.72 13.16
N ARG A 319 -39.30 13.15 13.35
CA ARG A 319 -38.58 12.46 12.29
C ARG A 319 -39.28 11.16 11.86
N ILE A 320 -39.80 10.39 12.81
CA ILE A 320 -40.58 9.18 12.53
C ILE A 320 -41.80 9.53 11.67
N GLU A 321 -42.53 10.61 12.02
CA GLU A 321 -43.73 11.04 11.29
C GLU A 321 -43.36 11.52 9.86
N ALA A 322 -42.28 12.28 9.71
CA ALA A 322 -41.81 12.66 8.39
C ALA A 322 -41.48 11.43 7.51
N TYR A 323 -40.91 10.40 8.10
CA TYR A 323 -40.56 9.18 7.35
C TYR A 323 -41.76 8.26 7.10
N ARG A 324 -42.86 8.37 7.85
CA ARG A 324 -44.10 7.67 7.51
C ARG A 324 -44.65 8.07 6.14
N SER A 325 -44.59 9.37 5.84
CA SER A 325 -45.02 9.88 4.53
C SER A 325 -44.08 9.50 3.42
N LEU A 326 -42.77 9.49 3.71
CA LEU A 326 -41.71 9.17 2.73
C LEU A 326 -41.61 7.68 2.41
N LEU A 327 -41.92 6.82 3.39
CA LEU A 327 -41.70 5.37 3.36
C LEU A 327 -42.98 4.58 3.78
N PRO A 328 -44.04 4.63 3.00
CA PRO A 328 -45.32 3.97 3.41
C PRO A 328 -45.15 2.46 3.64
N GLY A 329 -44.22 1.80 2.96
CA GLY A 329 -43.91 0.37 3.16
C GLY A 329 -43.19 0.05 4.49
N ALA A 330 -42.47 1.00 5.08
CA ALA A 330 -41.78 0.80 6.36
C ALA A 330 -42.77 0.65 7.53
N GLN A 331 -43.90 1.33 7.49
CA GLN A 331 -44.93 1.24 8.51
C GLN A 331 -45.58 -0.16 8.53
N ALA A 332 -45.85 -0.73 7.35
CA ALA A 332 -46.42 -2.06 7.22
C ALA A 332 -45.49 -3.17 7.74
N SER A 333 -44.17 -2.94 7.71
CA SER A 333 -43.15 -3.90 8.19
C SER A 333 -42.79 -3.75 9.67
N THR A 334 -43.27 -2.72 10.36
CA THR A 334 -42.97 -2.48 11.78
C THR A 334 -43.98 -3.28 12.64
N PRO A 335 -43.51 -4.23 13.47
CA PRO A 335 -44.43 -4.97 14.37
C PRO A 335 -45.13 -4.03 15.36
N ALA A 336 -46.42 -4.26 15.64
CA ALA A 336 -47.18 -3.47 16.61
C ALA A 336 -46.55 -3.45 18.02
N SER A 337 -45.82 -4.51 18.39
CA SER A 337 -45.07 -4.58 19.64
C SER A 337 -43.92 -3.52 19.75
N HIS A 338 -43.55 -2.88 18.65
CA HIS A 338 -42.53 -1.86 18.63
C HIS A 338 -43.06 -0.41 18.63
N ASP A 339 -44.38 -0.21 18.59
CA ASP A 339 -45.01 1.12 18.46
C ASP A 339 -44.58 2.10 19.56
N ARG A 340 -44.24 1.61 20.75
CA ARG A 340 -43.77 2.41 21.87
C ARG A 340 -42.23 2.40 22.04
N MET A 341 -41.48 2.05 21.01
CA MET A 341 -40.03 2.00 20.99
C MET A 341 -39.45 2.93 19.88
N PRO A 342 -39.49 4.25 20.07
CA PRO A 342 -39.25 5.23 19.00
C PRO A 342 -37.89 5.08 18.32
N TYR A 343 -36.79 4.82 19.07
CA TYR A 343 -35.50 4.59 18.48
C TYR A 343 -35.50 3.38 17.52
N ARG A 344 -36.17 2.31 17.90
CA ARG A 344 -36.30 1.10 17.08
C ARG A 344 -37.12 1.35 15.82
N VAL A 345 -38.24 2.12 15.94
CA VAL A 345 -39.06 2.51 14.80
C VAL A 345 -38.24 3.35 13.82
N LEU A 346 -37.53 4.38 14.31
CA LEU A 346 -36.69 5.25 13.45
C LEU A 346 -35.57 4.45 12.76
N LEU A 347 -34.90 3.54 13.48
CA LEU A 347 -33.84 2.69 12.89
C LEU A 347 -34.36 1.72 11.83
N ARG A 348 -35.58 1.25 11.95
CA ARG A 348 -36.24 0.48 10.89
C ARG A 348 -36.53 1.34 9.66
N GLN A 349 -37.00 2.58 9.84
CA GLN A 349 -37.19 3.53 8.75
C GLN A 349 -35.84 3.89 8.09
N ILE A 350 -34.76 4.09 8.86
CA ILE A 350 -33.40 4.25 8.36
C ILE A 350 -32.98 3.04 7.53
N SER A 351 -33.27 1.81 8.00
CA SER A 351 -32.96 0.60 7.23
C SER A 351 -33.70 0.55 5.89
N GLU A 352 -34.98 0.95 5.85
CA GLU A 352 -35.72 1.03 4.58
C GLU A 352 -35.22 2.13 3.66
N ARG A 353 -34.78 3.27 4.19
CA ARG A 353 -34.09 4.33 3.39
C ARG A 353 -32.77 3.82 2.83
N LEU A 354 -32.00 3.07 3.61
CA LEU A 354 -30.74 2.45 3.12
C LEU A 354 -31.03 1.41 2.04
N ARG A 355 -32.11 0.64 2.15
CA ARG A 355 -32.54 -0.28 1.10
C ARG A 355 -32.95 0.46 -0.19
N ALA A 356 -33.64 1.59 -0.05
CA ALA A 356 -33.96 2.47 -1.18
C ALA A 356 -32.69 3.07 -1.81
N THR A 357 -31.71 3.49 -0.98
CA THR A 357 -30.39 4.03 -1.42
C THR A 357 -29.61 2.98 -2.19
N TYR A 358 -29.54 1.73 -1.71
CA TYR A 358 -28.92 0.62 -2.42
C TYR A 358 -29.48 0.43 -3.82
N GLY A 359 -30.80 0.49 -3.97
CA GLY A 359 -31.51 0.27 -5.24
C GLY A 359 -31.75 1.53 -6.09
N GLY A 360 -31.42 2.71 -5.62
CA GLY A 360 -31.70 3.97 -6.34
C GLY A 360 -33.19 4.28 -6.46
N ARG A 361 -33.99 3.97 -5.42
CA ARG A 361 -35.45 4.10 -5.44
C ARG A 361 -35.93 5.33 -4.65
N SER A 362 -37.17 5.72 -4.88
CA SER A 362 -37.83 6.78 -4.08
C SER A 362 -37.67 6.50 -2.59
N GLY A 363 -37.45 7.55 -1.81
CA GLY A 363 -37.18 7.46 -0.36
C GLY A 363 -35.71 7.20 -0.01
N GLN A 364 -34.82 7.14 -0.98
CA GLN A 364 -33.37 7.02 -0.75
C GLN A 364 -32.80 8.21 0.05
N TYR A 365 -31.63 8.03 0.59
CA TYR A 365 -30.76 9.13 1.02
C TYR A 365 -30.09 9.76 -0.20
N ASP A 366 -30.28 11.06 -0.43
CA ASP A 366 -29.63 11.77 -1.52
C ASP A 366 -28.17 12.06 -1.21
N ARG A 367 -27.86 12.27 0.07
CA ARG A 367 -26.51 12.56 0.58
C ARG A 367 -26.30 11.84 1.91
N VAL A 368 -25.04 11.49 2.18
CA VAL A 368 -24.65 10.78 3.40
C VAL A 368 -24.91 11.59 4.67
N GLU A 369 -24.86 12.92 4.56
CA GLU A 369 -25.13 13.84 5.67
C GLU A 369 -26.52 13.63 6.25
N GLN A 370 -27.51 13.28 5.44
CA GLN A 370 -28.87 12.97 5.94
C GLN A 370 -28.89 11.72 6.85
N LEU A 371 -28.03 10.71 6.59
CA LEU A 371 -27.87 9.55 7.46
C LEU A 371 -27.10 9.94 8.72
N VAL A 372 -26.10 10.81 8.60
CA VAL A 372 -25.37 11.36 9.77
C VAL A 372 -26.33 12.11 10.67
N ASP A 373 -27.19 12.99 10.12
CA ASP A 373 -28.20 13.76 10.87
C ASP A 373 -29.16 12.84 11.64
N ASP A 374 -29.61 11.74 11.03
CA ASP A 374 -30.49 10.78 11.69
C ASP A 374 -29.80 10.09 12.87
N LEU A 375 -28.54 9.66 12.69
CA LEU A 375 -27.77 9.02 13.76
C LEU A 375 -27.39 10.00 14.86
N GLU A 376 -27.06 11.25 14.52
CA GLU A 376 -26.81 12.31 15.51
C GLU A 376 -28.04 12.67 16.30
N LEU A 377 -29.22 12.68 15.66
CA LEU A 377 -30.49 12.89 16.32
C LEU A 377 -30.73 11.79 17.38
N ILE A 378 -30.48 10.52 17.04
CA ILE A 378 -30.57 9.40 17.98
C ILE A 378 -29.54 9.60 19.12
N ALA A 379 -28.29 9.91 18.79
CA ALA A 379 -27.23 10.10 19.78
C ALA A 379 -27.56 11.22 20.79
N ARG A 380 -28.01 12.38 20.31
CA ARG A 380 -28.42 13.51 21.15
C ARG A 380 -29.59 13.14 22.06
N SER A 381 -30.62 12.51 21.49
CA SER A 381 -31.79 12.10 22.24
C SER A 381 -31.43 11.09 23.35
N LEU A 382 -30.51 10.16 23.09
CA LEU A 382 -29.99 9.25 24.13
C LEU A 382 -29.29 10.00 25.26
N VAL A 383 -28.44 10.97 24.94
CA VAL A 383 -27.72 11.78 25.96
C VAL A 383 -28.74 12.58 26.83
N GLU A 384 -29.68 13.28 26.18
CA GLU A 384 -30.72 14.09 26.85
C GLU A 384 -31.62 13.26 27.77
N ASN A 385 -31.84 11.99 27.45
CA ASN A 385 -32.79 11.11 28.10
C ASN A 385 -32.12 9.94 28.86
N ARG A 386 -30.99 10.16 29.47
CA ARG A 386 -30.27 9.20 30.33
C ARG A 386 -29.81 7.92 29.59
N GLY A 387 -29.72 7.97 28.26
CA GLY A 387 -29.32 6.84 27.41
C GLY A 387 -27.81 6.72 27.17
N GLY A 388 -26.97 7.47 27.87
CA GLY A 388 -25.52 7.44 27.73
C GLY A 388 -24.93 6.02 27.79
N ASN A 389 -25.40 5.22 28.76
CA ASN A 389 -25.02 3.80 28.92
C ASN A 389 -25.98 2.81 28.24
N ALA A 390 -27.00 3.30 27.55
CA ALA A 390 -28.09 2.50 26.97
C ALA A 390 -28.01 2.49 25.42
N GLY A 391 -26.83 2.32 24.88
CA GLY A 391 -26.62 2.12 23.43
C GLY A 391 -25.93 3.26 22.69
N LEU A 392 -25.68 4.41 23.30
CA LEU A 392 -24.95 5.54 22.70
C LEU A 392 -23.60 5.10 22.12
N PHE A 393 -22.87 4.21 22.79
CA PHE A 393 -21.61 3.63 22.32
C PHE A 393 -21.73 3.03 20.91
N TYR A 394 -22.79 2.25 20.65
CA TYR A 394 -22.98 1.63 19.34
C TYR A 394 -23.36 2.65 18.26
N VAL A 395 -24.18 3.66 18.62
CA VAL A 395 -24.55 4.75 17.70
C VAL A 395 -23.33 5.57 17.29
N ARG A 396 -22.46 5.93 18.25
CA ARG A 396 -21.21 6.65 18.01
C ARG A 396 -20.29 5.85 17.06
N ARG A 397 -20.19 4.54 17.24
CA ARG A 397 -19.40 3.67 16.34
C ARG A 397 -19.92 3.67 14.92
N MET A 398 -21.24 3.58 14.73
CA MET A 398 -21.85 3.67 13.40
C MET A 398 -21.61 5.06 12.80
N LEU A 399 -21.76 6.14 13.57
CA LEU A 399 -21.44 7.51 13.12
C LEU A 399 -20.00 7.64 12.63
N ARG A 400 -19.02 7.09 13.38
CA ARG A 400 -17.61 7.12 12.96
C ARG A 400 -17.41 6.44 11.60
N ARG A 401 -18.05 5.29 11.39
CA ARG A 401 -17.99 4.58 10.10
C ARG A 401 -18.64 5.38 8.97
N VAL A 402 -19.85 5.92 9.19
CA VAL A 402 -20.56 6.69 8.16
C VAL A 402 -19.78 7.94 7.76
N ARG A 403 -19.19 8.66 8.73
CA ARG A 403 -18.37 9.85 8.46
C ARG A 403 -17.08 9.52 7.71
N THR A 404 -16.48 8.36 7.98
CA THR A 404 -15.23 7.92 7.33
C THR A 404 -15.48 7.43 5.91
N PHE A 405 -16.46 6.55 5.70
CA PHE A 405 -16.65 5.83 4.43
C PHE A 405 -17.72 6.43 3.51
N GLY A 406 -18.57 7.31 4.00
CA GLY A 406 -19.65 7.89 3.21
C GLY A 406 -20.53 6.82 2.55
N PHE A 407 -21.11 7.12 1.39
CA PHE A 407 -21.79 6.13 0.52
C PHE A 407 -20.87 5.58 -0.58
N HIS A 408 -19.60 6.04 -0.62
CA HIS A 408 -18.61 5.64 -1.64
C HIS A 408 -17.62 4.58 -1.17
N LEU A 409 -17.55 4.24 0.12
CA LEU A 409 -16.61 3.29 0.74
C LEU A 409 -15.14 3.65 0.57
N ALA A 410 -14.69 3.81 -0.66
CA ALA A 410 -13.34 4.22 -1.04
C ALA A 410 -13.42 5.12 -2.26
N THR A 411 -12.61 6.16 -2.26
CA THR A 411 -12.44 7.07 -3.40
C THR A 411 -11.75 6.35 -4.55
N LEU A 412 -12.30 6.40 -5.76
CA LEU A 412 -11.65 5.82 -6.94
C LEU A 412 -10.84 6.88 -7.67
N ASP A 413 -9.52 6.72 -7.74
CA ASP A 413 -8.67 7.53 -8.59
C ASP A 413 -8.69 7.00 -10.03
N VAL A 414 -8.61 7.91 -11.00
CA VAL A 414 -8.56 7.57 -12.43
C VAL A 414 -7.22 8.01 -12.97
N ARG A 415 -6.57 7.17 -13.79
CA ARG A 415 -5.26 7.47 -14.38
C ARG A 415 -5.21 7.15 -15.86
N GLN A 416 -4.58 8.05 -16.63
CA GLN A 416 -4.28 7.84 -18.05
C GLN A 416 -2.99 8.56 -18.44
N ASP A 417 -2.37 8.09 -19.52
CA ASP A 417 -1.15 8.62 -20.12
C ASP A 417 -1.39 10.00 -20.77
N ALA A 418 -0.46 10.93 -20.55
CA ALA A 418 -0.48 12.29 -21.13
C ALA A 418 -0.49 12.28 -22.67
N GLU A 419 0.26 11.35 -23.28
CA GLU A 419 0.32 11.25 -24.76
C GLU A 419 -1.05 10.95 -25.37
N VAL A 420 -1.82 10.06 -24.72
CA VAL A 420 -3.18 9.71 -25.15
C VAL A 420 -4.08 10.96 -25.18
N HIS A 421 -3.98 11.80 -24.14
CA HIS A 421 -4.75 13.06 -24.10
C HIS A 421 -4.30 14.01 -25.19
N ARG A 422 -2.99 14.16 -25.40
CA ARG A 422 -2.42 15.04 -26.40
C ARG A 422 -2.90 14.69 -27.80
N GLU A 423 -2.85 13.42 -28.19
CA GLU A 423 -3.34 12.94 -29.48
C GLU A 423 -4.84 13.22 -29.69
N ILE A 424 -5.65 12.92 -28.65
CA ILE A 424 -7.11 13.12 -28.72
C ILE A 424 -7.46 14.59 -28.88
N VAL A 425 -6.84 15.46 -28.08
CA VAL A 425 -7.12 16.90 -28.10
C VAL A 425 -6.70 17.53 -29.43
N GLY A 426 -5.50 17.22 -29.93
CA GLY A 426 -5.03 17.71 -31.21
C GLY A 426 -5.98 17.38 -32.37
N ARG A 427 -6.46 16.13 -32.38
CA ARG A 427 -7.46 15.70 -33.37
C ARG A 427 -8.79 16.44 -33.21
N ALA A 428 -9.28 16.56 -31.98
CA ALA A 428 -10.58 17.20 -31.71
C ALA A 428 -10.58 18.69 -31.98
N LEU A 429 -9.44 19.38 -31.87
CA LEU A 429 -9.24 20.76 -32.24
C LEU A 429 -9.04 20.97 -33.77
N GLY A 430 -8.97 19.89 -34.55
CA GLY A 430 -8.73 19.93 -35.98
C GLY A 430 -7.35 20.49 -36.35
N ASP A 431 -6.35 20.35 -35.48
CA ASP A 431 -5.00 20.89 -35.67
C ASP A 431 -4.02 19.81 -36.14
N PRO A 432 -3.72 19.74 -37.46
CA PRO A 432 -2.81 18.71 -37.97
C PRO A 432 -1.34 18.89 -37.53
N GLU A 433 -0.96 20.08 -37.08
CA GLU A 433 0.39 20.40 -36.60
C GLU A 433 0.56 20.23 -35.11
N TRP A 434 -0.49 19.82 -34.38
CA TRP A 434 -0.51 19.72 -32.93
C TRP A 434 0.69 18.98 -32.33
N GLY A 435 1.07 17.83 -32.90
CA GLY A 435 2.22 17.05 -32.46
C GLY A 435 3.57 17.75 -32.65
N GLY A 436 3.67 18.67 -33.60
CA GLY A 436 4.88 19.45 -33.84
C GLY A 436 4.98 20.76 -33.05
N ARG A 437 3.86 21.22 -32.44
CA ARG A 437 3.86 22.42 -31.61
C ARG A 437 4.68 22.23 -30.35
N SER A 438 5.30 23.29 -29.87
CA SER A 438 5.90 23.32 -28.55
C SER A 438 4.85 23.19 -27.44
N ALA A 439 5.24 22.74 -26.24
CA ALA A 439 4.33 22.64 -25.10
C ALA A 439 3.70 24.00 -24.73
N ALA A 440 4.48 25.08 -24.86
CA ALA A 440 3.98 26.45 -24.61
C ALA A 440 2.89 26.86 -25.60
N GLU A 441 3.06 26.57 -26.90
CA GLU A 441 2.05 26.84 -27.92
C GLU A 441 0.79 26.01 -27.71
N ARG A 442 0.93 24.74 -27.34
CA ARG A 442 -0.21 23.89 -26.98
C ARG A 442 -0.93 24.39 -25.74
N ALA A 443 -0.19 24.77 -24.69
CA ALA A 443 -0.78 25.32 -23.47
C ALA A 443 -1.55 26.63 -23.72
N ALA A 444 -0.99 27.54 -24.53
CA ALA A 444 -1.67 28.78 -24.94
C ALA A 444 -2.99 28.49 -25.68
N ARG A 445 -2.96 27.58 -26.64
CA ARG A 445 -4.16 27.20 -27.43
C ARG A 445 -5.23 26.52 -26.55
N LEU A 446 -4.81 25.69 -25.58
CA LEU A 446 -5.69 25.07 -24.59
C LEU A 446 -6.32 26.11 -23.65
N GLY A 447 -5.54 27.09 -23.20
CA GLY A 447 -6.02 28.21 -22.39
C GLY A 447 -7.09 29.02 -23.12
N GLU A 448 -6.91 29.30 -24.44
CA GLU A 448 -7.91 29.95 -25.29
C GLU A 448 -9.21 29.12 -25.38
N ALA A 449 -9.08 27.79 -25.66
CA ALA A 449 -10.23 26.90 -25.79
C ALA A 449 -11.01 26.78 -24.46
N LEU A 450 -10.32 26.73 -23.34
CA LEU A 450 -10.92 26.73 -21.99
C LEU A 450 -11.59 28.09 -21.68
N GLY A 451 -11.02 29.21 -22.13
CA GLY A 451 -11.56 30.55 -21.89
C GLY A 451 -12.82 30.86 -22.71
N CYS A 452 -12.96 30.29 -23.88
CA CYS A 452 -14.05 30.55 -24.83
C CYS A 452 -15.15 29.49 -24.85
N ASP A 453 -15.12 28.48 -23.97
CA ASP A 453 -16.03 27.31 -24.00
C ASP A 453 -16.06 26.62 -25.36
N GLU A 454 -14.91 26.49 -26.00
CA GLU A 454 -14.80 25.95 -27.33
C GLU A 454 -15.23 24.48 -27.39
N SER A 455 -16.17 24.15 -28.26
CA SER A 455 -16.58 22.78 -28.55
C SER A 455 -15.55 22.07 -29.44
N PRO A 456 -15.50 20.72 -29.44
CA PRO A 456 -14.68 19.99 -30.40
C PRO A 456 -15.00 20.44 -31.85
N PHE A 457 -13.97 20.81 -32.60
CA PHE A 457 -14.10 21.22 -33.98
C PHE A 457 -14.36 20.03 -34.91
N ASP A 458 -13.73 18.89 -34.61
CA ASP A 458 -13.80 17.67 -35.42
C ASP A 458 -14.17 16.45 -34.57
N ASP A 459 -14.52 15.34 -35.22
CA ASP A 459 -14.81 14.08 -34.53
C ASP A 459 -13.53 13.59 -33.77
N PRO A 460 -13.57 13.49 -32.43
CA PRO A 460 -12.42 13.03 -31.64
C PRO A 460 -12.00 11.60 -31.97
N GLY A 461 -12.73 10.93 -32.86
CA GLY A 461 -12.48 9.55 -33.24
C GLY A 461 -12.81 8.52 -32.13
N PRO A 462 -12.58 7.22 -32.39
CA PRO A 462 -12.96 6.18 -31.45
C PRO A 462 -12.23 6.29 -30.11
N ALA A 463 -10.97 6.71 -30.10
CA ALA A 463 -10.19 6.89 -28.87
C ALA A 463 -10.72 8.08 -28.06
N GLY A 464 -10.99 9.21 -28.71
CA GLY A 464 -11.57 10.37 -28.06
C GLY A 464 -12.96 10.11 -27.49
N LYS A 465 -13.82 9.42 -28.23
CA LYS A 465 -15.15 9.02 -27.73
C LYS A 465 -15.02 8.15 -26.47
N ARG A 466 -14.09 7.20 -26.45
CA ARG A 466 -13.82 6.41 -25.24
C ARG A 466 -13.34 7.26 -24.07
N ALA A 467 -12.48 8.24 -24.31
CA ALA A 467 -12.01 9.15 -23.27
C ALA A 467 -13.15 10.02 -22.72
N LEU A 468 -14.01 10.58 -23.57
CA LEU A 468 -15.19 11.35 -23.13
C LEU A 468 -16.14 10.48 -22.29
N TRP A 469 -16.42 9.25 -22.70
CA TRP A 469 -17.22 8.32 -21.89
C TRP A 469 -16.64 8.03 -20.50
N VAL A 470 -15.31 8.13 -20.33
CA VAL A 470 -14.67 8.00 -19.01
C VAL A 470 -15.08 9.17 -18.11
N PHE A 471 -15.00 10.41 -18.62
CA PHE A 471 -15.42 11.59 -17.85
C PHE A 471 -16.92 11.58 -17.55
N GLU A 472 -17.76 11.20 -18.50
CA GLU A 472 -19.20 10.98 -18.27
C GLU A 472 -19.47 9.92 -17.18
N ALA A 473 -18.67 8.85 -17.16
CA ALA A 473 -18.78 7.82 -16.12
C ALA A 473 -18.37 8.37 -14.74
N MET A 474 -17.34 9.22 -14.69
CA MET A 474 -16.91 9.90 -13.47
C MET A 474 -17.99 10.83 -12.94
N GLU A 475 -18.61 11.63 -13.83
CA GLU A 475 -19.73 12.51 -13.48
C GLU A 475 -20.90 11.69 -12.91
N PHE A 476 -21.32 10.64 -13.63
CA PHE A 476 -22.36 9.73 -13.16
C PHE A 476 -22.07 9.19 -11.76
N CYS A 477 -20.84 8.73 -11.51
CA CYS A 477 -20.45 8.19 -10.21
C CYS A 477 -20.50 9.25 -9.11
N ARG A 478 -20.05 10.48 -9.39
CA ARG A 478 -20.09 11.59 -8.42
C ARG A 478 -21.53 11.99 -8.09
N ASN A 479 -22.38 12.10 -9.09
CA ASN A 479 -23.78 12.46 -8.90
C ASN A 479 -24.57 11.35 -8.17
N ARG A 480 -24.25 10.09 -8.45
CA ARG A 480 -25.00 8.95 -7.90
C ARG A 480 -24.54 8.50 -6.52
N PHE A 481 -23.22 8.52 -6.26
CA PHE A 481 -22.61 7.95 -5.04
C PHE A 481 -22.00 9.01 -4.14
N GLY A 482 -22.03 10.26 -4.55
CA GLY A 482 -21.48 11.42 -3.84
C GLY A 482 -20.15 11.92 -4.44
N PRO A 483 -19.81 13.18 -4.18
CA PRO A 483 -18.67 13.86 -4.81
C PRO A 483 -17.32 13.21 -4.50
N ARG A 484 -17.21 12.46 -3.39
CA ARG A 484 -16.00 11.72 -3.00
C ARG A 484 -15.89 10.33 -3.64
N ALA A 485 -16.87 9.89 -4.46
CA ALA A 485 -16.79 8.60 -5.15
C ALA A 485 -15.63 8.56 -6.15
N ILE A 486 -15.31 9.69 -6.77
CA ILE A 486 -14.16 9.89 -7.66
C ILE A 486 -13.16 10.83 -6.99
N GLY A 487 -11.90 10.47 -7.02
CA GLY A 487 -10.79 11.22 -6.48
C GLY A 487 -10.08 12.08 -7.51
N SER A 488 -8.75 11.97 -7.54
CA SER A 488 -7.93 12.69 -8.51
C SER A 488 -7.94 12.00 -9.88
N TYR A 489 -7.88 12.83 -10.92
CA TYR A 489 -7.47 12.37 -12.24
C TYR A 489 -5.95 12.49 -12.35
N VAL A 490 -5.25 11.35 -12.40
CA VAL A 490 -3.79 11.29 -12.46
C VAL A 490 -3.34 11.24 -13.90
N VAL A 491 -2.45 12.16 -14.28
CA VAL A 491 -1.84 12.22 -15.62
C VAL A 491 -0.47 11.58 -15.55
N SER A 492 -0.35 10.32 -16.01
CA SER A 492 0.95 9.64 -16.04
C SER A 492 1.86 10.20 -17.14
N LEU A 493 3.16 10.11 -16.92
CA LEU A 493 4.19 10.66 -17.81
C LEU A 493 4.04 12.15 -18.10
N ALA A 494 3.46 12.92 -17.16
CA ALA A 494 3.32 14.36 -17.28
C ALA A 494 4.71 15.02 -17.38
N ARG A 495 4.88 15.91 -18.33
CA ARG A 495 6.15 16.60 -18.62
C ARG A 495 5.98 18.11 -18.71
N GLU A 496 4.76 18.59 -19.03
CA GLU A 496 4.50 19.97 -19.34
C GLU A 496 3.08 20.41 -18.91
N VAL A 497 2.83 21.70 -18.98
CA VAL A 497 1.56 22.34 -18.59
C VAL A 497 0.39 21.87 -19.44
N ASP A 498 0.60 21.69 -20.73
CA ASP A 498 -0.41 21.25 -21.70
C ASP A 498 -0.98 19.85 -21.37
N ASP A 499 -0.22 18.99 -20.73
CA ASP A 499 -0.69 17.67 -20.30
C ASP A 499 -1.84 17.76 -19.28
N VAL A 500 -1.77 18.74 -18.37
CA VAL A 500 -2.81 18.99 -17.35
C VAL A 500 -4.00 19.74 -17.95
N LEU A 501 -3.77 20.77 -18.76
CA LEU A 501 -4.83 21.54 -19.42
C LEU A 501 -5.65 20.70 -20.39
N SER A 502 -5.03 19.73 -21.06
CA SER A 502 -5.72 18.76 -21.94
C SER A 502 -6.80 17.98 -21.19
N VAL A 503 -6.54 17.59 -19.96
CA VAL A 503 -7.54 16.89 -19.13
C VAL A 503 -8.71 17.79 -18.77
N LEU A 504 -8.46 19.06 -18.43
CA LEU A 504 -9.54 20.01 -18.14
C LEU A 504 -10.44 20.23 -19.35
N LEU A 505 -9.86 20.34 -20.56
CA LEU A 505 -10.61 20.52 -21.79
C LEU A 505 -11.46 19.27 -22.10
N LEU A 506 -10.89 18.07 -22.01
CA LEU A 506 -11.63 16.83 -22.22
C LEU A 506 -12.77 16.65 -21.20
N ALA A 507 -12.52 16.96 -19.93
CA ALA A 507 -13.54 16.90 -18.89
C ALA A 507 -14.70 17.86 -19.16
N ARG A 508 -14.39 19.06 -19.65
CA ARG A 508 -15.38 20.06 -20.05
C ARG A 508 -16.20 19.59 -21.24
N TRP A 509 -15.57 19.09 -22.30
CA TRP A 509 -16.25 18.52 -23.46
C TRP A 509 -17.16 17.34 -23.11
N ALA A 510 -16.84 16.60 -22.06
CA ALA A 510 -17.69 15.53 -21.56
C ALA A 510 -18.81 16.00 -20.61
N GLY A 511 -18.95 17.29 -20.36
CA GLY A 511 -20.05 17.87 -19.58
C GLY A 511 -19.82 17.96 -18.07
N LEU A 512 -18.60 17.69 -17.56
CA LEU A 512 -18.31 17.83 -16.13
C LEU A 512 -18.37 19.28 -15.62
N ALA A 513 -18.37 20.25 -16.53
CA ALA A 513 -18.58 21.68 -16.25
C ALA A 513 -19.53 22.21 -17.35
N ALA A 514 -20.82 22.22 -17.09
CA ALA A 514 -21.84 22.45 -18.10
C ALA A 514 -22.22 23.94 -18.31
N GLY A 515 -21.74 24.86 -17.49
CA GLY A 515 -22.05 26.28 -17.53
C GLY A 515 -20.85 27.14 -17.90
N ALA A 516 -21.10 28.27 -18.58
CA ALA A 516 -20.05 29.27 -18.81
C ALA A 516 -19.48 29.76 -17.50
N GLY A 517 -18.17 29.58 -17.32
CA GLY A 517 -17.46 29.91 -16.07
C GLY A 517 -17.49 28.83 -14.97
N GLU A 518 -18.23 27.73 -15.14
CA GLU A 518 -18.14 26.58 -14.23
C GLU A 518 -16.79 25.87 -14.37
N GLN A 519 -16.24 25.47 -13.24
CA GLN A 519 -14.96 24.78 -13.21
C GLN A 519 -15.13 23.26 -13.06
N VAL A 520 -14.26 22.49 -13.69
CA VAL A 520 -14.24 21.03 -13.60
C VAL A 520 -14.09 20.59 -12.14
N PRO A 521 -15.03 19.80 -11.57
CA PRO A 521 -15.05 19.46 -10.15
C PRO A 521 -14.12 18.28 -9.80
N LEU A 522 -12.95 18.17 -10.46
CA LEU A 522 -11.93 17.12 -10.26
C LEU A 522 -10.59 17.75 -9.91
N ASP A 523 -9.84 17.10 -9.03
CA ASP A 523 -8.43 17.43 -8.83
C ASP A 523 -7.62 16.73 -9.94
N VAL A 524 -6.86 17.47 -10.73
CA VAL A 524 -5.96 16.93 -11.75
C VAL A 524 -4.56 16.87 -11.15
N ALA A 525 -3.99 15.67 -11.12
CA ALA A 525 -2.70 15.39 -10.49
C ALA A 525 -1.67 14.98 -11.55
N PRO A 526 -0.73 15.83 -11.94
CA PRO A 526 0.41 15.41 -12.75
C PRO A 526 1.24 14.37 -11.97
N LEU A 527 1.66 13.30 -12.64
CA LEU A 527 2.55 12.28 -12.09
C LEU A 527 3.94 12.45 -12.69
N PHE A 528 4.91 12.84 -11.85
CA PHE A 528 6.32 12.92 -12.20
C PHE A 528 7.01 11.62 -11.79
N GLU A 529 7.42 10.82 -12.76
CA GLU A 529 7.93 9.46 -12.52
C GLU A 529 9.30 9.17 -13.19
N SER A 530 9.80 10.05 -14.06
CA SER A 530 11.17 9.96 -14.57
C SER A 530 12.11 10.91 -13.82
N ALA A 531 13.41 10.60 -13.78
CA ALA A 531 14.39 11.48 -13.15
C ALA A 531 14.39 12.88 -13.79
N ALA A 532 14.27 12.97 -15.11
CA ALA A 532 14.20 14.25 -15.83
C ALA A 532 12.94 15.06 -15.49
N ALA A 533 11.76 14.38 -15.36
CA ALA A 533 10.54 15.05 -14.97
C ALA A 533 10.59 15.55 -13.51
N LEU A 534 11.24 14.80 -12.62
CA LEU A 534 11.43 15.21 -11.22
C LEU A 534 12.36 16.43 -11.11
N GLU A 535 13.44 16.47 -11.90
CA GLU A 535 14.35 17.61 -11.93
C GLU A 535 13.65 18.90 -12.36
N GLN A 536 12.62 18.82 -13.22
CA GLN A 536 11.87 19.96 -13.73
C GLN A 536 10.54 20.22 -13.01
N ALA A 537 10.14 19.34 -12.07
CA ALA A 537 8.81 19.35 -11.45
C ALA A 537 8.44 20.70 -10.81
N GLY A 538 9.39 21.35 -10.14
CA GLY A 538 9.18 22.67 -9.52
C GLY A 538 8.84 23.74 -10.54
N GLU A 539 9.55 23.77 -11.67
CA GLU A 539 9.35 24.73 -12.76
C GLU A 539 8.03 24.47 -13.51
N ILE A 540 7.73 23.20 -13.79
CA ILE A 540 6.46 22.81 -14.43
C ILE A 540 5.28 23.25 -13.55
N VAL A 541 5.33 22.98 -12.25
CA VAL A 541 4.30 23.39 -11.30
C VAL A 541 4.19 24.92 -11.22
N ALA A 542 5.32 25.65 -11.17
CA ALA A 542 5.30 27.11 -11.19
C ALA A 542 4.62 27.67 -12.45
N ARG A 543 4.95 27.15 -13.64
CA ARG A 543 4.31 27.53 -14.91
C ARG A 543 2.81 27.18 -14.91
N LEU A 544 2.43 26.02 -14.40
CA LEU A 544 1.05 25.61 -14.30
C LEU A 544 0.24 26.55 -13.37
N LEU A 545 0.82 26.93 -12.23
CA LEU A 545 0.22 27.88 -11.29
C LEU A 545 0.16 29.33 -11.82
N ALA A 546 0.93 29.66 -12.82
CA ALA A 546 0.88 30.96 -13.51
C ALA A 546 -0.18 31.01 -14.62
N ASP A 547 -0.67 29.87 -15.11
CA ASP A 547 -1.69 29.80 -16.16
C ASP A 547 -3.05 30.29 -15.64
N PRO A 548 -3.70 31.27 -16.29
CA PRO A 548 -4.96 31.86 -15.81
C PRO A 548 -6.13 30.87 -15.75
N ALA A 549 -6.25 29.97 -16.73
CA ALA A 549 -7.33 28.99 -16.78
C ALA A 549 -7.16 27.96 -15.63
N TYR A 550 -5.93 27.51 -15.42
CA TYR A 550 -5.63 26.62 -14.33
C TYR A 550 -5.80 27.26 -12.94
N ARG A 551 -5.42 28.54 -12.80
CA ARG A 551 -5.66 29.29 -11.54
C ARG A 551 -7.13 29.41 -11.19
N ALA A 552 -8.01 29.66 -12.17
CA ALA A 552 -9.45 29.68 -11.98
C ALA A 552 -9.96 28.30 -11.51
N HIS A 553 -9.45 27.22 -12.12
CA HIS A 553 -9.76 25.86 -11.70
C HIS A 553 -9.33 25.60 -10.25
N LEU A 554 -8.08 25.92 -9.85
CA LEU A 554 -7.59 25.71 -8.49
C LEU A 554 -8.38 26.53 -7.45
N ALA A 555 -8.79 27.75 -7.79
CA ALA A 555 -9.62 28.57 -6.89
C ALA A 555 -10.93 27.85 -6.54
N ALA A 556 -11.59 27.24 -7.53
CA ALA A 556 -12.79 26.42 -7.31
C ALA A 556 -12.50 25.11 -6.54
N ARG A 557 -11.24 24.65 -6.51
CA ARG A 557 -10.77 23.48 -5.76
C ARG A 557 -10.14 23.81 -4.39
N GLY A 558 -10.41 25.01 -3.86
CA GLY A 558 -9.91 25.44 -2.55
C GLY A 558 -8.40 25.73 -2.53
N ASN A 559 -7.84 26.19 -3.67
CA ASN A 559 -6.42 26.48 -3.85
C ASN A 559 -5.49 25.34 -3.40
N ARG A 560 -5.80 24.11 -3.83
CA ARG A 560 -5.02 22.91 -3.53
C ARG A 560 -4.51 22.28 -4.82
N GLN A 561 -3.19 22.13 -4.94
CA GLN A 561 -2.52 21.37 -6.00
C GLN A 561 -2.18 19.97 -5.52
N VAL A 562 -2.71 18.96 -6.19
CA VAL A 562 -2.31 17.56 -6.00
C VAL A 562 -1.22 17.23 -7.02
N VAL A 563 -0.12 16.64 -6.56
CA VAL A 563 0.95 16.13 -7.42
C VAL A 563 1.28 14.71 -7.01
N MET A 564 1.38 13.80 -7.96
CA MET A 564 1.82 12.44 -7.68
C MET A 564 3.30 12.25 -8.02
N LEU A 565 4.00 11.48 -7.19
CA LEU A 565 5.42 11.15 -7.36
C LEU A 565 5.62 9.66 -7.57
N GLY A 566 6.31 9.30 -8.65
CA GLY A 566 6.64 7.92 -9.02
C GLY A 566 8.03 7.52 -8.52
N TYR A 567 8.09 6.62 -7.55
CA TYR A 567 9.32 6.15 -6.95
C TYR A 567 9.98 5.01 -7.75
N SER A 568 9.17 4.08 -8.26
CA SER A 568 9.67 2.87 -8.91
C SER A 568 10.29 3.15 -10.28
N ASP A 569 9.64 3.99 -11.09
CA ASP A 569 10.10 4.31 -12.43
C ASP A 569 11.34 5.20 -12.39
N SER A 570 11.39 6.18 -11.47
CA SER A 570 12.60 6.99 -11.24
C SER A 570 13.76 6.15 -10.73
N ASN A 571 13.51 5.17 -9.83
CA ASN A 571 14.54 4.24 -9.37
C ASN A 571 15.08 3.36 -10.51
N LYS A 572 14.21 2.81 -11.34
CA LYS A 572 14.60 2.00 -12.49
C LYS A 572 15.47 2.78 -13.48
N SER A 573 15.21 4.07 -13.65
CA SER A 573 15.93 4.93 -14.61
C SER A 573 17.28 5.48 -14.08
N ALA A 574 17.41 5.67 -12.77
CA ALA A 574 18.54 6.42 -12.20
C ALA A 574 19.26 5.73 -11.02
N GLY A 575 18.74 4.61 -10.51
CA GLY A 575 19.18 3.99 -9.27
C GLY A 575 18.62 4.65 -8.02
N ILE A 576 18.68 3.94 -6.88
CA ILE A 576 17.95 4.29 -5.64
C ILE A 576 18.37 5.65 -5.07
N VAL A 577 19.67 5.97 -5.05
CA VAL A 577 20.18 7.21 -4.45
C VAL A 577 19.75 8.42 -5.26
N ALA A 578 20.00 8.40 -6.57
CA ALA A 578 19.64 9.51 -7.46
C ALA A 578 18.12 9.71 -7.50
N SER A 579 17.35 8.63 -7.53
CA SER A 579 15.87 8.68 -7.47
C SER A 579 15.39 9.34 -6.18
N ARG A 580 15.90 8.91 -5.01
CA ARG A 580 15.50 9.47 -3.72
C ARG A 580 15.86 10.95 -3.59
N TRP A 581 17.03 11.32 -4.09
CA TRP A 581 17.48 12.71 -4.08
C TRP A 581 16.63 13.58 -5.01
N ALA A 582 16.36 13.14 -6.24
CA ALA A 582 15.49 13.83 -7.17
C ALA A 582 14.04 14.00 -6.62
N LEU A 583 13.49 12.96 -5.99
CA LEU A 583 12.20 13.05 -5.32
C LEU A 583 12.19 14.09 -4.19
N ARG A 584 13.26 14.17 -3.42
CA ARG A 584 13.41 15.13 -2.33
C ARG A 584 13.49 16.57 -2.85
N THR A 585 14.36 16.82 -3.81
CA THR A 585 14.56 18.17 -4.39
C THR A 585 13.33 18.63 -5.16
N ALA A 586 12.65 17.73 -5.89
CA ALA A 586 11.38 18.01 -6.55
C ALA A 586 10.31 18.48 -5.55
N GLN A 587 10.16 17.80 -4.42
CA GLN A 587 9.19 18.19 -3.38
C GLN A 587 9.48 19.56 -2.80
N GLU A 588 10.75 19.89 -2.54
CA GLU A 588 11.16 21.21 -2.04
C GLU A 588 10.84 22.31 -3.06
N ALA A 589 11.19 22.09 -4.33
CA ALA A 589 10.94 23.04 -5.40
C ALA A 589 9.43 23.27 -5.65
N MET A 590 8.63 22.20 -5.68
CA MET A 590 7.18 22.30 -5.83
C MET A 590 6.53 22.98 -4.62
N ALA A 591 7.00 22.70 -3.40
CA ALA A 591 6.49 23.37 -2.19
C ALA A 591 6.77 24.87 -2.24
N ALA A 592 7.96 25.29 -2.69
CA ALA A 592 8.32 26.69 -2.87
C ALA A 592 7.44 27.37 -3.93
N ALA A 593 7.22 26.73 -5.09
CA ALA A 593 6.34 27.22 -6.15
C ALA A 593 4.88 27.40 -5.67
N CYS A 594 4.35 26.39 -4.97
CA CYS A 594 3.00 26.46 -4.39
C CYS A 594 2.86 27.56 -3.33
N ALA A 595 3.85 27.69 -2.44
CA ALA A 595 3.88 28.73 -1.42
C ALA A 595 3.89 30.15 -2.04
N ALA A 596 4.72 30.37 -3.07
CA ALA A 596 4.78 31.64 -3.81
C ALA A 596 3.43 32.01 -4.46
N ALA A 597 2.66 30.99 -4.91
CA ALA A 597 1.33 31.18 -5.50
C ALA A 597 0.18 31.14 -4.47
N SER A 598 0.45 31.03 -3.15
CA SER A 598 -0.55 30.86 -2.11
C SER A 598 -1.48 29.66 -2.35
N VAL A 599 -0.90 28.54 -2.81
CA VAL A 599 -1.58 27.28 -3.09
C VAL A 599 -1.06 26.22 -2.12
N LYS A 600 -1.96 25.39 -1.60
CA LYS A 600 -1.59 24.25 -0.75
C LYS A 600 -1.12 23.08 -1.63
N LEU A 601 0.11 22.64 -1.44
CA LEU A 601 0.60 21.40 -2.07
C LEU A 601 0.08 20.17 -1.34
N GLN A 602 -0.43 19.19 -2.08
CA GLN A 602 -0.71 17.84 -1.58
C GLN A 602 0.08 16.82 -2.40
N VAL A 603 1.06 16.18 -1.77
CA VAL A 603 1.85 15.14 -2.43
C VAL A 603 1.15 13.78 -2.30
N PHE A 604 0.97 13.12 -3.43
CA PHE A 604 0.50 11.75 -3.51
C PHE A 604 1.72 10.83 -3.75
N HIS A 605 2.12 10.10 -2.73
CA HIS A 605 3.31 9.25 -2.77
C HIS A 605 3.00 7.90 -3.40
N GLY A 606 3.73 7.54 -4.44
CA GLY A 606 3.72 6.21 -5.06
C GLY A 606 4.99 5.42 -4.70
N PRO A 607 5.25 5.07 -3.41
CA PRO A 607 6.45 4.33 -3.05
C PRO A 607 6.43 2.96 -3.72
N GLY A 608 7.45 2.68 -4.51
CA GLY A 608 7.60 1.40 -5.22
C GLY A 608 7.82 0.23 -4.27
N GLY A 609 7.66 -0.98 -4.82
CA GLY A 609 7.61 -2.22 -4.06
C GLY A 609 8.82 -2.51 -3.19
N ALA A 610 10.04 -2.25 -3.66
CA ALA A 610 11.26 -2.70 -2.99
C ALA A 610 11.47 -2.11 -1.58
N THR A 611 11.23 -0.82 -1.39
CA THR A 611 11.46 -0.14 -0.11
C THR A 611 10.26 -0.15 0.82
N SER A 612 9.04 -0.20 0.30
CA SER A 612 7.82 -0.22 1.12
C SER A 612 7.40 -1.63 1.56
N ARG A 613 7.83 -2.67 0.87
CA ARG A 613 7.41 -4.06 1.10
C ARG A 613 8.19 -4.80 2.18
N GLY A 614 9.32 -4.29 2.60
CA GLY A 614 10.16 -4.94 3.60
C GLY A 614 9.99 -4.47 5.04
N GLY A 615 8.96 -3.72 5.34
CA GLY A 615 8.76 -3.12 6.67
C GLY A 615 9.20 -1.66 6.75
N GLY A 616 9.35 -0.97 5.59
CA GLY A 616 9.50 0.48 5.54
C GLY A 616 8.35 1.11 6.34
N ARG A 617 8.68 1.70 7.48
CA ARG A 617 7.70 2.28 8.40
C ARG A 617 7.11 3.52 7.72
N SER A 618 5.78 3.67 7.74
CA SER A 618 5.13 4.91 7.30
C SER A 618 5.75 6.13 7.97
N GLN A 619 6.28 5.97 9.19
CA GLN A 619 7.05 6.98 9.90
C GLN A 619 8.34 7.38 9.18
N ALA A 620 9.10 6.42 8.62
CA ALA A 620 10.33 6.72 7.88
C ALA A 620 10.02 7.51 6.61
N LEU A 621 8.97 7.13 5.87
CA LEU A 621 8.50 7.89 4.71
C LEU A 621 8.13 9.33 5.11
N VAL A 622 7.29 9.51 6.13
CA VAL A 622 6.84 10.84 6.56
C VAL A 622 8.00 11.71 7.05
N ARG A 623 8.98 11.13 7.77
CA ARG A 623 10.18 11.85 8.24
C ARG A 623 11.15 12.20 7.11
N SER A 624 11.17 11.44 6.02
CA SER A 624 12.04 11.70 4.87
C SER A 624 11.50 12.79 3.94
N VAL A 625 10.20 13.10 4.02
CA VAL A 625 9.56 14.18 3.25
C VAL A 625 9.99 15.54 3.79
N PRO A 626 10.26 16.55 2.93
CA PRO A 626 10.49 17.92 3.40
C PRO A 626 9.34 18.43 4.24
N VAL A 627 9.61 19.06 5.36
CA VAL A 627 8.57 19.62 6.24
C VAL A 627 7.65 20.59 5.48
N THR A 628 8.20 21.34 4.53
CA THR A 628 7.46 22.26 3.65
C THR A 628 6.45 21.55 2.73
N ALA A 629 6.70 20.30 2.37
CA ALA A 629 5.82 19.51 1.51
C ALA A 629 4.84 18.61 2.29
N ALA A 630 5.13 18.30 3.55
CA ALA A 630 4.31 17.38 4.35
C ALA A 630 2.91 17.91 4.72
N GLN A 631 2.76 19.20 4.92
CA GLN A 631 1.52 20.01 5.12
C GLN A 631 0.28 19.30 5.75
N GLY A 632 0.50 18.38 6.70
CA GLY A 632 -0.59 17.70 7.42
C GLY A 632 -1.24 16.54 6.69
N SER A 633 -0.80 16.17 5.51
CA SER A 633 -1.41 15.08 4.74
C SER A 633 -0.40 14.00 4.35
N LEU A 634 -0.85 12.73 4.43
CA LEU A 634 -0.16 11.58 3.88
C LEU A 634 -1.12 10.84 2.95
N ARG A 635 -0.97 11.01 1.65
CA ARG A 635 -1.65 10.22 0.64
C ARG A 635 -0.64 9.28 0.00
N VAL A 636 -0.87 7.97 0.12
CA VAL A 636 0.14 6.97 -0.25
C VAL A 636 -0.49 5.74 -0.88
N THR A 637 0.10 5.24 -1.98
CA THR A 637 -0.30 3.96 -2.54
C THR A 637 0.18 2.80 -1.67
N GLU A 638 -0.74 1.88 -1.37
CA GLU A 638 -0.44 0.59 -0.76
C GLU A 638 -0.47 -0.48 -1.84
N GLN A 639 0.63 -1.20 -1.99
CA GLN A 639 0.80 -2.14 -3.10
C GLN A 639 0.85 -3.59 -2.65
N GLY A 640 0.17 -4.46 -3.37
CA GLY A 640 0.30 -5.91 -3.30
C GLY A 640 0.29 -6.47 -1.88
N GLU A 641 1.35 -7.16 -1.52
CA GLU A 641 1.51 -7.87 -0.26
C GLU A 641 1.57 -6.94 0.97
N SER A 642 1.99 -5.69 0.81
CA SER A 642 2.00 -4.71 1.90
C SER A 642 0.60 -4.49 2.47
N ILE A 643 -0.44 -4.64 1.64
CA ILE A 643 -1.84 -4.54 2.09
C ILE A 643 -2.13 -5.64 3.12
N ASN A 644 -1.76 -6.89 2.85
CA ASN A 644 -1.97 -7.99 3.80
C ASN A 644 -1.11 -7.86 5.06
N ASP A 645 0.09 -7.31 4.96
CA ASP A 645 0.98 -7.12 6.11
C ASP A 645 0.52 -6.01 7.04
N ARG A 646 -0.06 -4.96 6.50
CA ARG A 646 -0.55 -3.79 7.25
C ARG A 646 -2.03 -3.92 7.66
N TYR A 647 -2.86 -4.54 6.81
CA TYR A 647 -4.31 -4.57 6.97
C TYR A 647 -4.90 -5.98 7.01
N GLY A 648 -4.08 -7.04 7.06
CA GLY A 648 -4.56 -8.42 7.09
C GLY A 648 -5.21 -8.84 8.41
N LEU A 649 -4.85 -8.21 9.53
CA LEU A 649 -5.41 -8.45 10.86
C LEU A 649 -5.81 -7.13 11.53
N ARG A 650 -7.00 -7.10 12.19
CA ARG A 650 -7.52 -5.88 12.86
C ARG A 650 -6.54 -5.21 13.82
N PRO A 651 -5.85 -5.91 14.74
CA PRO A 651 -4.91 -5.25 15.64
C PRO A 651 -3.67 -4.67 14.94
N ILE A 652 -3.27 -5.26 13.81
CA ILE A 652 -2.14 -4.76 13.01
C ILE A 652 -2.59 -3.52 12.21
N ALA A 653 -3.78 -3.56 11.61
CA ALA A 653 -4.35 -2.41 10.91
C ALA A 653 -4.50 -1.20 11.86
N LEU A 654 -5.01 -1.43 13.07
CA LEU A 654 -5.10 -0.40 14.11
C LEU A 654 -3.72 0.23 14.38
N ARG A 655 -2.71 -0.62 14.60
CA ARG A 655 -1.33 -0.13 14.83
C ARG A 655 -0.75 0.63 13.64
N SER A 656 -1.06 0.22 12.43
CA SER A 656 -0.62 0.91 11.21
C SER A 656 -1.20 2.33 11.13
N PHE A 657 -2.48 2.50 11.47
CA PHE A 657 -3.12 3.82 11.51
C PHE A 657 -2.59 4.69 12.65
N GLU A 658 -2.39 4.13 13.84
CA GLU A 658 -1.74 4.85 14.94
C GLU A 658 -0.39 5.43 14.53
N GLN A 659 0.46 4.61 13.93
CA GLN A 659 1.80 5.02 13.50
C GLN A 659 1.76 6.08 12.41
N ALA A 660 0.87 5.94 11.44
CA ALA A 660 0.74 6.89 10.34
C ALA A 660 0.22 8.25 10.84
N VAL A 661 -0.85 8.24 11.65
CA VAL A 661 -1.42 9.49 12.21
C VAL A 661 -0.43 10.16 13.15
N SER A 662 0.23 9.41 14.05
CA SER A 662 1.26 9.96 14.95
C SER A 662 2.39 10.63 14.17
N ALA A 663 2.90 9.96 13.11
CA ALA A 663 3.99 10.51 12.31
C ALA A 663 3.60 11.82 11.61
N VAL A 664 2.41 11.84 10.98
CA VAL A 664 1.91 13.05 10.30
C VAL A 664 1.66 14.17 11.31
N THR A 665 1.09 13.86 12.47
CA THR A 665 0.84 14.84 13.53
C THR A 665 2.13 15.47 14.02
N LEU A 666 3.17 14.69 14.33
CA LEU A 666 4.46 15.18 14.81
C LEU A 666 5.18 16.06 13.79
N VAL A 667 5.17 15.67 12.52
CA VAL A 667 5.78 16.46 11.44
C VAL A 667 5.00 17.77 11.23
N THR A 668 3.66 17.71 11.24
CA THR A 668 2.81 18.90 11.09
C THR A 668 2.96 19.88 12.25
N ALA A 669 3.18 19.39 13.46
CA ALA A 669 3.48 20.19 14.64
C ALA A 669 4.90 20.76 14.65
N GLY A 670 5.75 20.41 13.68
CA GLY A 670 7.15 20.83 13.66
C GLY A 670 7.97 20.27 14.83
N VAL A 671 7.60 19.11 15.37
CA VAL A 671 8.28 18.51 16.54
C VAL A 671 9.77 18.26 16.28
N HIS A 672 10.14 18.01 15.06
CA HIS A 672 11.54 17.80 14.67
C HIS A 672 12.29 19.13 14.38
N GLY A 673 11.65 20.28 14.61
CA GLY A 673 12.19 21.61 14.30
C GLY A 673 12.20 21.90 12.79
N PRO A 674 12.59 23.12 12.39
CA PRO A 674 12.91 23.39 10.99
C PRO A 674 14.09 22.49 10.62
N GLU A 675 13.96 21.79 9.52
CA GLU A 675 15.00 20.91 9.00
C GLU A 675 16.20 21.78 8.58
N SER A 676 17.17 21.93 9.49
CA SER A 676 18.42 22.66 9.21
C SER A 676 19.36 21.71 8.46
N VAL A 677 19.21 21.64 7.15
CA VAL A 677 20.15 20.90 6.30
C VAL A 677 21.35 21.79 6.02
N GLU A 678 22.51 21.41 6.49
CA GLU A 678 23.73 22.14 6.23
C GLU A 678 24.05 22.18 4.73
N PRO A 679 24.47 23.31 4.15
CA PRO A 679 24.79 23.40 2.74
C PRO A 679 25.78 22.32 2.27
N ARG A 680 26.80 22.01 3.07
CA ARG A 680 27.77 20.94 2.78
C ARG A 680 27.14 19.54 2.67
N TRP A 681 26.03 19.29 3.38
CA TRP A 681 25.30 18.03 3.27
C TRP A 681 24.56 17.91 1.94
N ARG A 682 24.04 19.02 1.43
CA ARG A 682 23.41 19.06 0.10
C ARG A 682 24.44 18.85 -1.00
N GLU A 683 25.60 19.52 -0.92
CA GLU A 683 26.70 19.34 -1.86
C GLU A 683 27.20 17.87 -1.86
N ALA A 684 27.28 17.26 -0.67
CA ALA A 684 27.65 15.85 -0.55
C ALA A 684 26.60 14.94 -1.20
N MET A 685 25.30 15.23 -1.04
CA MET A 685 24.23 14.47 -1.68
C MET A 685 24.22 14.64 -3.20
N ASP A 686 24.49 15.83 -3.73
CA ASP A 686 24.61 16.07 -5.17
C ASP A 686 25.73 15.24 -5.77
N LEU A 687 26.91 15.22 -5.14
CA LEU A 687 28.04 14.41 -5.56
C LEU A 687 27.72 12.91 -5.50
N LEU A 688 27.16 12.47 -4.37
CA LEU A 688 26.80 11.08 -4.12
C LEU A 688 25.75 10.59 -5.12
N ALA A 689 24.70 11.36 -5.35
CA ALA A 689 23.65 11.05 -6.31
C ALA A 689 24.16 11.01 -7.75
N GLY A 690 25.04 11.95 -8.14
CA GLY A 690 25.67 11.99 -9.44
C GLY A 690 26.55 10.76 -9.72
N ALA A 691 27.44 10.43 -8.78
CA ALA A 691 28.33 9.26 -8.89
C ALA A 691 27.52 7.94 -8.91
N SER A 692 26.51 7.80 -8.01
CA SER A 692 25.64 6.64 -7.98
C SER A 692 24.85 6.46 -9.28
N ARG A 693 24.29 7.54 -9.84
CA ARG A 693 23.58 7.52 -11.13
C ARG A 693 24.49 7.08 -12.27
N SER A 694 25.72 7.58 -12.32
CA SER A 694 26.68 7.22 -13.36
C SER A 694 27.04 5.73 -13.28
N SER A 695 27.32 5.21 -12.10
CA SER A 695 27.59 3.78 -11.88
C SER A 695 26.39 2.92 -12.27
N TYR A 696 25.17 3.29 -11.86
CA TYR A 696 23.96 2.55 -12.20
C TYR A 696 23.72 2.53 -13.70
N ARG A 697 23.79 3.67 -14.38
CA ARG A 697 23.55 3.77 -15.80
C ARG A 697 24.58 3.02 -16.64
N SER A 698 25.85 3.08 -16.25
CA SER A 698 26.94 2.40 -16.97
C SER A 698 26.71 0.88 -17.10
N LEU A 699 26.11 0.25 -16.10
CA LEU A 699 25.77 -1.17 -16.18
C LEU A 699 24.37 -1.41 -16.78
N VAL A 700 23.34 -0.73 -16.26
CA VAL A 700 21.95 -1.09 -16.53
C VAL A 700 21.46 -0.57 -17.89
N HIS A 701 21.90 0.59 -18.32
CA HIS A 701 21.44 1.25 -19.55
C HIS A 701 22.48 1.29 -20.66
N ASP A 702 23.76 1.48 -20.31
CA ASP A 702 24.78 1.75 -21.31
C ASP A 702 25.59 0.48 -21.70
N ASP A 703 25.53 -0.60 -20.89
CA ASP A 703 26.15 -1.89 -21.24
C ASP A 703 25.21 -2.73 -22.12
N PRO A 704 25.56 -2.96 -23.40
CA PRO A 704 24.72 -3.73 -24.33
C PRO A 704 24.52 -5.19 -23.92
N ALA A 705 25.41 -5.78 -23.11
CA ALA A 705 25.31 -7.16 -22.65
C ALA A 705 24.33 -7.32 -21.47
N PHE A 706 23.95 -6.22 -20.81
CA PHE A 706 23.19 -6.26 -19.57
C PHE A 706 21.79 -6.83 -19.74
N VAL A 707 21.11 -6.53 -20.85
CA VAL A 707 19.74 -7.03 -21.10
C VAL A 707 19.73 -8.56 -21.20
N GLU A 708 20.66 -9.15 -21.94
CA GLU A 708 20.78 -10.61 -22.06
C GLU A 708 21.21 -11.25 -20.74
N PHE A 709 22.12 -10.62 -20.02
CA PHE A 709 22.49 -11.03 -18.65
C PHE A 709 21.26 -11.08 -17.75
N PHE A 710 20.53 -10.00 -17.65
CA PHE A 710 19.31 -9.89 -16.84
C PHE A 710 18.29 -10.99 -17.16
N GLN A 711 18.02 -11.20 -18.45
CA GLN A 711 17.08 -12.24 -18.92
C GLN A 711 17.57 -13.66 -18.60
N SER A 712 18.88 -13.86 -18.54
CA SER A 712 19.49 -15.15 -18.23
C SER A 712 19.49 -15.46 -16.74
N VAL A 713 19.88 -14.49 -15.89
CA VAL A 713 20.08 -14.69 -14.44
C VAL A 713 18.84 -14.46 -13.60
N THR A 714 17.73 -14.07 -14.20
CA THR A 714 16.46 -13.90 -13.49
C THR A 714 15.36 -14.75 -14.12
N PRO A 715 14.29 -15.10 -13.40
CA PRO A 715 13.14 -15.79 -13.94
C PRO A 715 12.15 -14.83 -14.63
N VAL A 716 12.61 -13.75 -15.28
CA VAL A 716 11.73 -12.75 -15.90
C VAL A 716 10.84 -13.35 -16.96
N ASP A 717 11.35 -14.31 -17.73
CA ASP A 717 10.59 -15.05 -18.76
C ASP A 717 9.47 -15.94 -18.18
N VAL A 718 9.62 -16.40 -16.93
CA VAL A 718 8.54 -17.07 -16.18
C VAL A 718 7.53 -16.03 -15.71
N ILE A 719 7.99 -14.93 -15.11
CA ILE A 719 7.16 -13.83 -14.57
C ILE A 719 6.27 -13.24 -15.67
N GLU A 720 6.81 -13.03 -16.88
CA GLU A 720 6.05 -12.52 -18.03
C GLU A 720 4.89 -13.43 -18.44
N ARG A 721 5.04 -14.75 -18.26
CA ARG A 721 4.01 -15.74 -18.56
C ARG A 721 3.08 -16.04 -17.40
N MET A 722 3.47 -15.64 -16.19
CA MET A 722 2.60 -15.77 -15.01
C MET A 722 1.40 -14.83 -15.14
N GLN A 723 0.23 -15.36 -14.82
CA GLN A 723 -1.01 -14.57 -14.78
C GLN A 723 -1.19 -13.97 -13.38
N ILE A 724 -0.24 -13.11 -12.95
CA ILE A 724 -0.22 -12.56 -11.61
C ILE A 724 -1.28 -11.47 -11.42
N GLY A 725 -1.59 -10.72 -12.49
CA GLY A 725 -2.56 -9.61 -12.47
C GLY A 725 -3.28 -9.44 -13.80
N SER A 726 -4.25 -8.56 -13.81
CA SER A 726 -5.02 -8.20 -15.01
C SER A 726 -4.20 -7.37 -16.02
N ARG A 727 -3.21 -6.62 -15.53
CA ARG A 727 -2.37 -5.70 -16.32
C ARG A 727 -1.20 -6.41 -17.00
N PRO A 728 -0.85 -6.11 -18.26
CA PRO A 728 0.33 -6.66 -18.93
C PRO A 728 1.64 -6.31 -18.19
N VAL A 729 2.60 -7.25 -18.17
CA VAL A 729 3.90 -7.12 -17.49
C VAL A 729 4.82 -6.14 -18.22
N SER A 730 4.73 -6.07 -19.55
CA SER A 730 5.55 -5.21 -20.42
C SER A 730 4.66 -4.25 -21.22
N ARG A 731 5.17 -3.03 -21.49
CA ARG A 731 4.51 -2.07 -22.38
C ARG A 731 4.62 -2.47 -23.85
N VAL A 732 5.77 -3.05 -24.24
CA VAL A 732 6.05 -3.54 -25.60
C VAL A 732 6.70 -4.91 -25.51
N ALA A 733 6.19 -5.89 -26.22
CA ALA A 733 6.75 -7.22 -26.25
C ALA A 733 8.16 -7.23 -26.89
N GLY A 734 9.14 -7.83 -26.21
CA GLY A 734 10.51 -7.95 -26.71
C GLY A 734 11.38 -6.69 -26.61
N GLY A 735 10.93 -5.64 -25.94
CA GLY A 735 11.73 -4.45 -25.64
C GLY A 735 12.75 -4.68 -24.51
N GLY A 736 13.80 -3.87 -24.47
CA GLY A 736 14.83 -3.91 -23.43
C GLY A 736 14.29 -3.51 -22.03
N VAL A 737 15.20 -3.21 -21.10
CA VAL A 737 14.86 -2.79 -19.72
C VAL A 737 13.80 -1.70 -19.69
N GLU A 738 13.83 -0.74 -20.61
CA GLU A 738 12.90 0.40 -20.64
C GLU A 738 11.44 -0.01 -20.89
N SER A 739 11.20 -1.06 -21.66
CA SER A 739 9.85 -1.56 -21.96
C SER A 739 9.19 -2.31 -20.80
N LEU A 740 10.02 -2.90 -19.93
CA LEU A 740 9.56 -3.64 -18.76
C LEU A 740 9.00 -2.67 -17.71
N ARG A 741 7.88 -3.00 -17.11
CA ARG A 741 7.34 -2.22 -15.98
C ARG A 741 8.21 -2.36 -14.74
N SER A 742 8.22 -1.35 -13.90
CA SER A 742 9.13 -1.26 -12.75
C SER A 742 8.90 -2.35 -11.70
N ILE A 743 7.66 -2.83 -11.53
CA ILE A 743 7.36 -3.91 -10.57
C ILE A 743 7.94 -5.23 -11.04
N PRO A 744 7.67 -5.74 -12.26
CA PRO A 744 8.35 -6.93 -12.79
C PRO A 744 9.87 -6.83 -12.80
N TRP A 745 10.42 -5.66 -13.08
CA TRP A 745 11.86 -5.38 -12.99
C TRP A 745 12.42 -5.66 -11.58
N ALA A 746 11.88 -5.00 -10.56
CA ALA A 746 12.33 -5.18 -9.19
C ALA A 746 12.07 -6.61 -8.69
N PHE A 747 10.93 -7.17 -9.09
CA PHE A 747 10.52 -8.53 -8.71
C PHE A 747 11.46 -9.60 -9.26
N ALA A 748 11.86 -9.51 -10.54
CA ALA A 748 12.79 -10.45 -11.15
C ALA A 748 14.14 -10.49 -10.42
N TRP A 749 14.69 -9.32 -10.03
CA TRP A 749 15.92 -9.23 -9.25
C TRP A 749 15.78 -9.75 -7.81
N SER A 750 14.61 -9.64 -7.21
CA SER A 750 14.37 -10.23 -5.89
C SER A 750 14.35 -11.75 -5.95
N GLN A 751 13.83 -12.33 -7.02
CA GLN A 751 13.78 -13.77 -7.25
C GLN A 751 15.17 -14.40 -7.38
N SER A 752 16.14 -13.69 -7.94
CA SER A 752 17.53 -14.18 -8.07
C SER A 752 18.44 -13.75 -6.90
N ARG A 753 17.91 -13.14 -5.84
CA ARG A 753 18.63 -12.66 -4.65
C ARG A 753 19.68 -11.59 -4.91
N HIS A 754 19.76 -11.01 -6.09
CA HIS A 754 20.61 -9.86 -6.36
C HIS A 754 20.08 -8.59 -5.69
N MET A 755 18.75 -8.39 -5.65
CA MET A 755 18.11 -7.17 -5.13
C MET A 755 18.67 -5.88 -5.74
N LEU A 756 19.20 -5.96 -6.96
CA LEU A 756 20.00 -4.92 -7.63
C LEU A 756 19.37 -3.51 -7.56
N PRO A 757 18.07 -3.30 -7.83
CA PRO A 757 17.47 -1.96 -7.85
C PRO A 757 17.51 -1.23 -6.50
N GLY A 758 17.73 -1.95 -5.41
CA GLY A 758 17.70 -1.41 -4.05
C GLY A 758 19.03 -0.91 -3.51
N TRP A 759 20.15 -1.15 -4.22
CA TRP A 759 21.47 -0.82 -3.68
C TRP A 759 22.55 -0.57 -4.76
N PHE A 760 22.41 -1.01 -6.01
CA PHE A 760 23.46 -0.89 -7.02
C PHE A 760 23.78 0.58 -7.31
N GLY A 761 25.07 0.91 -7.35
CA GLY A 761 25.59 2.26 -7.50
C GLY A 761 25.79 3.00 -6.16
N CYS A 762 25.31 2.46 -5.04
CA CYS A 762 25.45 3.11 -3.72
C CYS A 762 26.91 3.10 -3.23
N GLY A 763 27.63 2.00 -3.39
CA GLY A 763 29.02 1.89 -2.99
C GLY A 763 29.90 2.93 -3.67
N THR A 764 29.79 3.04 -4.99
CA THR A 764 30.47 4.07 -5.78
C THR A 764 30.08 5.48 -5.32
N GLY A 765 28.77 5.74 -5.10
CA GLY A 765 28.29 7.03 -4.65
C GLY A 765 28.83 7.41 -3.26
N PHE A 766 28.71 6.51 -2.28
CA PHE A 766 29.22 6.76 -0.93
C PHE A 766 30.74 6.92 -0.90
N ALA A 767 31.48 6.10 -1.66
CA ALA A 767 32.93 6.21 -1.73
C ALA A 767 33.37 7.58 -2.27
N ALA A 768 32.74 8.10 -3.32
CA ALA A 768 33.04 9.43 -3.85
C ALA A 768 32.78 10.54 -2.81
N ALA A 769 31.70 10.43 -2.03
CA ALA A 769 31.41 11.38 -0.96
C ALA A 769 32.38 11.24 0.22
N VAL A 770 32.78 10.01 0.59
CA VAL A 770 33.79 9.76 1.64
C VAL A 770 35.16 10.29 1.24
N GLU A 771 35.58 10.10 -0.01
CA GLU A 771 36.85 10.62 -0.51
C GLU A 771 36.93 12.15 -0.39
N ARG A 772 35.83 12.85 -0.68
CA ARG A 772 35.82 14.32 -0.68
C ARG A 772 35.58 14.94 0.70
N TYR A 773 34.67 14.34 1.48
CA TYR A 773 34.17 14.96 2.73
C TYR A 773 34.51 14.17 4.00
N GLY A 774 34.99 12.94 3.87
CA GLY A 774 35.33 12.04 4.97
C GLY A 774 34.14 11.26 5.50
N ALA A 775 34.41 10.05 6.01
CA ALA A 775 33.37 9.17 6.57
C ALA A 775 32.68 9.75 7.80
N ALA A 776 33.37 10.56 8.60
CA ALA A 776 32.83 11.21 9.79
C ALA A 776 31.65 12.14 9.44
N MET A 777 31.77 12.94 8.37
CA MET A 777 30.69 13.82 7.94
C MET A 777 29.45 13.03 7.49
N LEU A 778 29.61 11.92 6.78
CA LEU A 778 28.50 11.08 6.39
C LEU A 778 27.83 10.44 7.62
N GLY A 779 28.60 10.09 8.66
CA GLY A 779 28.08 9.67 9.95
C GLY A 779 27.27 10.77 10.65
N GLU A 780 27.73 12.03 10.60
CA GLU A 780 26.98 13.20 11.08
C GLU A 780 25.67 13.39 10.29
N MET A 781 25.71 13.28 8.95
CA MET A 781 24.51 13.31 8.10
C MET A 781 23.51 12.22 8.48
N TYR A 782 24.00 11.00 8.71
CA TYR A 782 23.17 9.87 9.13
C TYR A 782 22.49 10.13 10.49
N ALA A 783 23.20 10.69 11.43
CA ALA A 783 22.66 11.01 12.76
C ALA A 783 21.72 12.22 12.76
N GLY A 784 21.98 13.24 11.94
CA GLY A 784 21.33 14.53 11.98
C GLY A 784 20.27 14.79 10.90
N TRP A 785 20.26 14.02 9.82
CA TRP A 785 19.35 14.24 8.69
C TRP A 785 18.43 13.06 8.43
N PRO A 786 17.15 13.13 8.82
CA PRO A 786 16.20 12.02 8.68
C PRO A 786 16.05 11.46 7.26
N PHE A 787 16.17 12.31 6.24
CA PHE A 787 16.17 11.87 4.85
C PHE A 787 17.35 10.94 4.55
N PHE A 788 18.57 11.36 4.90
CA PHE A 788 19.77 10.57 4.66
C PHE A 788 19.79 9.29 5.50
N GLN A 789 19.33 9.37 6.75
CA GLN A 789 19.12 8.21 7.60
C GLN A 789 18.20 7.18 6.92
N SER A 790 17.03 7.61 6.44
CA SER A 790 16.07 6.73 5.75
C SER A 790 16.66 6.12 4.49
N LEU A 791 17.43 6.88 3.71
CA LEU A 791 18.10 6.38 2.51
C LEU A 791 19.10 5.26 2.84
N VAL A 792 19.99 5.50 3.82
CA VAL A 792 21.02 4.51 4.22
C VAL A 792 20.36 3.26 4.82
N ASP A 793 19.32 3.42 5.64
CA ASP A 793 18.58 2.30 6.23
C ASP A 793 17.84 1.45 5.17
N ASP A 794 17.26 2.08 4.15
CA ASP A 794 16.62 1.39 3.02
C ASP A 794 17.66 0.58 2.21
N VAL A 795 18.82 1.18 1.92
CA VAL A 795 19.94 0.51 1.22
C VAL A 795 20.47 -0.66 2.05
N GLU A 796 20.69 -0.47 3.35
CA GLU A 796 21.15 -1.52 4.26
C GLU A 796 20.17 -2.71 4.28
N MET A 797 18.89 -2.43 4.36
CA MET A 797 17.86 -3.46 4.34
C MET A 797 17.90 -4.29 3.06
N MET A 798 18.11 -3.65 1.90
CA MET A 798 18.19 -4.34 0.61
C MET A 798 19.48 -5.15 0.49
N LEU A 799 20.62 -4.62 0.95
CA LEU A 799 21.89 -5.37 1.04
C LEU A 799 21.75 -6.61 1.93
N ALA A 800 21.08 -6.49 3.08
CA ALA A 800 20.88 -7.61 4.00
C ALA A 800 19.93 -8.69 3.44
N ARG A 801 19.05 -8.33 2.51
CA ARG A 801 18.17 -9.28 1.79
C ARG A 801 18.83 -9.88 0.57
N ALA A 802 19.78 -9.20 -0.04
CA ALA A 802 20.60 -9.74 -1.12
C ALA A 802 21.44 -10.91 -0.59
N ASP A 803 21.78 -11.83 -1.46
CA ASP A 803 22.65 -12.98 -1.13
C ASP A 803 23.49 -13.35 -2.34
N MET A 804 24.71 -12.84 -2.40
CA MET A 804 25.62 -13.07 -3.52
C MET A 804 26.04 -14.54 -3.66
N GLY A 805 25.97 -15.32 -2.59
CA GLY A 805 26.22 -16.77 -2.65
C GLY A 805 25.09 -17.53 -3.38
N ILE A 806 23.83 -17.12 -3.20
CA ILE A 806 22.70 -17.66 -3.96
C ILE A 806 22.66 -17.04 -5.36
N ALA A 807 22.87 -15.72 -5.50
CA ALA A 807 22.94 -15.03 -6.79
C ALA A 807 23.93 -15.68 -7.75
N GLY A 808 25.09 -16.10 -7.24
CA GLY A 808 26.11 -16.78 -8.04
C GLY A 808 25.64 -18.09 -8.69
N PHE A 809 24.63 -18.77 -8.15
CA PHE A 809 24.02 -19.91 -8.85
C PHE A 809 23.14 -19.47 -10.04
N TYR A 810 22.47 -18.33 -9.93
CA TYR A 810 21.76 -17.75 -11.07
C TYR A 810 22.72 -17.19 -12.12
N ASP A 811 23.86 -16.60 -11.69
CA ASP A 811 24.90 -16.10 -12.61
C ASP A 811 25.44 -17.18 -13.54
N GLN A 812 25.48 -18.45 -13.09
CA GLN A 812 25.86 -19.61 -13.90
C GLN A 812 24.88 -19.94 -15.04
N LEU A 813 23.68 -19.34 -15.06
CA LEU A 813 22.73 -19.44 -16.17
C LEU A 813 23.07 -18.48 -17.32
N ALA A 814 23.92 -17.47 -17.07
CA ALA A 814 24.36 -16.52 -18.06
C ALA A 814 25.47 -17.14 -18.94
N ARG A 815 25.67 -16.59 -20.13
CA ARG A 815 26.78 -16.97 -20.99
C ARG A 815 28.12 -16.46 -20.42
N PRO A 816 29.23 -17.16 -20.71
CA PRO A 816 30.55 -16.76 -20.19
C PRO A 816 30.95 -15.31 -20.55
N GLU A 817 30.53 -14.80 -21.71
CA GLU A 817 30.78 -13.42 -22.16
C GLU A 817 30.12 -12.35 -21.26
N HIS A 818 29.11 -12.73 -20.50
CA HIS A 818 28.40 -11.82 -19.53
C HIS A 818 28.99 -11.87 -18.11
N ALA A 819 30.04 -12.63 -17.85
CA ALA A 819 30.67 -12.75 -16.52
C ALA A 819 31.10 -11.39 -15.94
N ARG A 820 31.43 -10.42 -16.80
CA ARG A 820 31.78 -9.06 -16.36
C ARG A 820 30.63 -8.37 -15.62
N CYS A 821 29.37 -8.60 -16.02
CA CYS A 821 28.21 -8.02 -15.34
C CYS A 821 28.08 -8.59 -13.91
N ALA A 822 28.21 -9.91 -13.75
CA ALA A 822 28.21 -10.56 -12.46
C ALA A 822 29.33 -10.04 -11.54
N SER A 823 30.57 -9.90 -12.08
CA SER A 823 31.70 -9.34 -11.32
C SER A 823 31.44 -7.90 -10.89
N ALA A 824 30.96 -7.04 -11.79
CA ALA A 824 30.62 -5.66 -11.47
C ALA A 824 29.57 -5.56 -10.35
N ILE A 825 28.55 -6.42 -10.39
CA ILE A 825 27.51 -6.49 -9.35
C ILE A 825 28.11 -6.95 -8.01
N ALA A 826 28.96 -7.98 -8.01
CA ALA A 826 29.58 -8.49 -6.78
C ALA A 826 30.54 -7.47 -6.15
N ASP A 827 31.29 -6.73 -6.96
CA ASP A 827 32.23 -5.70 -6.49
C ASP A 827 31.47 -4.50 -5.90
N GLU A 828 30.43 -4.03 -6.57
CA GLU A 828 29.61 -2.92 -6.10
C GLU A 828 28.81 -3.32 -4.84
N PHE A 829 28.38 -4.59 -4.70
CA PHE A 829 27.77 -5.11 -3.48
C PHE A 829 28.71 -4.99 -2.28
N ARG A 830 29.97 -5.43 -2.45
CA ARG A 830 30.99 -5.37 -1.41
C ARG A 830 31.25 -3.91 -1.00
N ALA A 831 31.48 -3.04 -1.98
CA ALA A 831 31.71 -1.62 -1.75
C ALA A 831 30.51 -0.97 -1.03
N SER A 832 29.28 -1.26 -1.46
CA SER A 832 28.05 -0.74 -0.83
C SER A 832 27.93 -1.18 0.63
N ALA A 833 28.18 -2.46 0.92
CA ALA A 833 28.12 -2.98 2.28
C ALA A 833 29.18 -2.36 3.19
N GLU A 834 30.42 -2.25 2.71
CA GLU A 834 31.53 -1.62 3.45
C GLU A 834 31.23 -0.16 3.79
N GLN A 835 30.74 0.62 2.83
CA GLN A 835 30.42 2.02 3.05
C GLN A 835 29.25 2.22 4.01
N VAL A 836 28.17 1.43 3.87
CA VAL A 836 27.03 1.49 4.79
C VAL A 836 27.43 1.16 6.23
N LEU A 837 28.25 0.12 6.42
CA LEU A 837 28.76 -0.24 7.74
C LEU A 837 29.63 0.85 8.36
N ALA A 838 30.49 1.49 7.54
CA ALA A 838 31.34 2.61 7.97
C ALA A 838 30.50 3.84 8.38
N ILE A 839 29.50 4.22 7.59
CA ILE A 839 28.60 5.36 7.86
C ILE A 839 27.82 5.13 9.16
N LYS A 840 27.31 3.93 9.38
CA LYS A 840 26.51 3.58 10.56
C LYS A 840 27.35 3.23 11.80
N GLY A 841 28.66 3.02 11.65
CA GLY A 841 29.53 2.55 12.72
C GLY A 841 29.17 1.14 13.23
N CYS A 842 28.58 0.31 12.36
CA CYS A 842 28.13 -1.05 12.68
C CYS A 842 29.13 -2.11 12.21
N ARG A 843 29.07 -3.30 12.82
CA ARG A 843 29.92 -4.44 12.42
C ARG A 843 29.27 -5.36 11.40
N GLN A 844 27.96 -5.45 11.43
CA GLN A 844 27.17 -6.28 10.52
C GLN A 844 25.93 -5.49 10.08
N LEU A 845 25.44 -5.81 8.90
CA LEU A 845 24.19 -5.23 8.40
C LEU A 845 23.02 -5.51 9.36
N LEU A 846 22.22 -4.51 9.59
CA LEU A 846 21.05 -4.52 10.49
C LEU A 846 21.37 -4.73 11.99
N ASP A 847 22.57 -4.39 12.45
CA ASP A 847 22.87 -4.42 13.90
C ASP A 847 21.97 -3.45 14.68
N SER A 848 21.54 -2.35 14.05
CA SER A 848 20.55 -1.41 14.60
C SER A 848 19.10 -1.95 14.59
N GLU A 849 18.80 -2.98 13.77
CA GLU A 849 17.47 -3.57 13.60
C GLU A 849 17.48 -5.09 13.86
N PRO A 850 17.78 -5.53 15.09
CA PRO A 850 18.03 -6.95 15.40
C PRO A 850 16.83 -7.85 15.14
N THR A 851 15.61 -7.32 15.15
CA THR A 851 14.39 -8.08 14.84
C THR A 851 14.35 -8.44 13.36
N LEU A 852 14.64 -7.50 12.48
CA LEU A 852 14.67 -7.72 11.02
C LEU A 852 15.86 -8.62 10.65
N GLN A 853 17.05 -8.36 11.22
CA GLN A 853 18.24 -9.18 11.01
C GLN A 853 17.97 -10.64 11.33
N ARG A 854 17.35 -10.90 12.49
CA ARG A 854 16.97 -12.25 12.91
C ARG A 854 15.93 -12.88 12.00
N SER A 855 14.89 -12.14 11.59
CA SER A 855 13.84 -12.64 10.69
C SER A 855 14.44 -13.12 9.37
N ILE A 856 15.38 -12.36 8.79
CA ILE A 856 16.08 -12.73 7.55
C ILE A 856 16.91 -14.01 7.79
N ARG A 857 17.70 -14.06 8.86
CA ARG A 857 18.55 -15.22 9.18
C ARG A 857 17.75 -16.51 9.42
N LEU A 858 16.58 -16.40 10.06
CA LEU A 858 15.69 -17.56 10.30
C LEU A 858 15.10 -18.12 9.01
N ARG A 859 14.86 -17.27 8.01
CA ARG A 859 14.21 -17.66 6.76
C ARG A 859 15.18 -18.20 5.73
N ASN A 860 16.40 -17.67 5.68
CA ASN A 860 17.39 -18.03 4.68
C ASN A 860 17.54 -19.56 4.48
N PRO A 861 17.71 -20.40 5.55
CA PRO A 861 17.85 -21.85 5.37
C PRO A 861 16.65 -22.53 4.70
N TYR A 862 15.47 -21.95 4.80
CA TYR A 862 14.24 -22.49 4.19
C TYR A 862 13.98 -21.95 2.78
N VAL A 863 14.57 -20.80 2.44
CA VAL A 863 14.48 -20.20 1.10
C VAL A 863 15.55 -20.77 0.16
N ASP A 864 16.71 -21.13 0.68
CA ASP A 864 17.84 -21.66 -0.10
C ASP A 864 17.48 -22.87 -0.97
N PRO A 865 16.79 -23.91 -0.45
CA PRO A 865 16.37 -25.04 -1.31
C PRO A 865 15.46 -24.64 -2.46
N LEU A 866 14.60 -23.61 -2.23
CA LEU A 866 13.70 -23.11 -3.29
C LEU A 866 14.49 -22.43 -4.40
N HIS A 867 15.54 -21.64 -4.06
CA HIS A 867 16.38 -20.99 -5.06
C HIS A 867 17.15 -21.99 -5.90
N LEU A 868 17.79 -22.97 -5.26
CA LEU A 868 18.57 -23.97 -5.98
C LEU A 868 17.68 -24.84 -6.86
N THR A 869 16.51 -25.23 -6.38
CA THR A 869 15.49 -25.93 -7.19
C THR A 869 15.03 -25.06 -8.36
N GLN A 870 14.80 -23.74 -8.15
CA GLN A 870 14.41 -22.81 -9.22
C GLN A 870 15.50 -22.70 -10.30
N VAL A 871 16.78 -22.62 -9.92
CA VAL A 871 17.92 -22.57 -10.87
C VAL A 871 17.94 -23.82 -11.75
N ASP A 872 17.80 -25.04 -11.17
CA ASP A 872 17.75 -26.28 -11.95
C ASP A 872 16.53 -26.33 -12.88
N LEU A 873 15.35 -25.97 -12.37
CA LEU A 873 14.13 -25.91 -13.17
C LEU A 873 14.24 -24.89 -14.33
N LEU A 874 14.82 -23.71 -14.10
CA LEU A 874 15.03 -22.69 -15.13
C LEU A 874 15.92 -23.20 -16.25
N ARG A 875 17.06 -23.82 -15.89
CA ARG A 875 17.99 -24.41 -16.88
C ARG A 875 17.25 -25.43 -17.75
N ARG A 876 16.64 -26.42 -17.14
CA ARG A 876 15.94 -27.50 -17.84
C ARG A 876 14.78 -27.02 -18.70
N TRP A 877 13.99 -26.05 -18.19
CA TRP A 877 12.85 -25.49 -18.92
C TRP A 877 13.30 -24.67 -20.14
N ARG A 878 14.39 -23.90 -20.00
CA ARG A 878 14.98 -23.12 -21.09
C ARG A 878 15.61 -24.02 -22.13
N ASP A 879 16.33 -25.07 -21.71
CA ASP A 879 16.94 -26.08 -22.59
C ASP A 879 15.86 -26.86 -23.38
N ALA A 880 14.70 -27.11 -22.78
CA ALA A 880 13.51 -27.67 -23.42
C ALA A 880 12.73 -26.67 -24.31
N GLY A 881 13.32 -25.53 -24.66
CA GLY A 881 12.71 -24.51 -25.52
C GLY A 881 11.52 -23.80 -24.87
N ARG A 882 11.40 -23.83 -23.57
CA ARG A 882 10.32 -23.18 -22.76
C ARG A 882 8.92 -23.74 -23.05
N GLN A 883 8.80 -25.01 -23.46
CA GLN A 883 7.53 -25.64 -23.83
C GLN A 883 7.01 -26.64 -22.78
N ASP A 884 7.87 -27.13 -21.88
CA ASP A 884 7.47 -28.10 -20.85
C ASP A 884 6.56 -27.42 -19.80
N ARG A 885 5.29 -27.82 -19.82
CA ARG A 885 4.26 -27.28 -18.94
C ARG A 885 4.46 -27.69 -17.47
N ALA A 886 4.95 -28.92 -17.22
CA ALA A 886 5.13 -29.41 -15.85
C ALA A 886 6.27 -28.64 -15.16
N LEU A 887 7.37 -28.39 -15.87
CA LEU A 887 8.47 -27.55 -15.39
C LEU A 887 8.00 -26.09 -15.18
N PHE A 888 7.20 -25.54 -16.09
CA PHE A 888 6.64 -24.21 -15.95
C PHE A 888 5.76 -24.07 -14.70
N GLU A 889 4.86 -25.03 -14.44
CA GLU A 889 4.01 -25.03 -13.24
C GLU A 889 4.85 -25.11 -11.94
N ALA A 890 5.95 -25.88 -11.95
CA ALA A 890 6.89 -25.94 -10.83
C ALA A 890 7.65 -24.61 -10.63
N LEU A 891 8.04 -23.95 -11.72
CA LEU A 891 8.67 -22.63 -11.72
C LEU A 891 7.72 -21.58 -11.14
N VAL A 892 6.46 -21.55 -11.56
CA VAL A 892 5.44 -20.64 -11.00
C VAL A 892 5.29 -20.86 -9.48
N ALA A 893 5.25 -22.11 -9.04
CA ALA A 893 5.21 -22.42 -7.60
C ALA A 893 6.47 -21.91 -6.87
N SER A 894 7.68 -22.06 -7.47
CA SER A 894 8.92 -21.59 -6.88
C SER A 894 8.98 -20.07 -6.75
N VAL A 895 8.50 -19.33 -7.76
CA VAL A 895 8.40 -17.85 -7.70
C VAL A 895 7.53 -17.41 -6.53
N ASN A 896 6.35 -18.02 -6.37
CA ASN A 896 5.45 -17.71 -5.25
C ASN A 896 6.06 -18.10 -3.89
N GLY A 897 6.69 -19.27 -3.79
CA GLY A 897 7.33 -19.77 -2.57
C GLY A 897 8.48 -18.85 -2.10
N ILE A 898 9.35 -18.45 -3.01
CA ILE A 898 10.44 -17.50 -2.74
C ILE A 898 9.89 -16.16 -2.26
N SER A 899 8.85 -15.63 -2.92
CA SER A 899 8.21 -14.36 -2.53
C SER A 899 7.68 -14.41 -1.10
N GLN A 900 7.00 -15.49 -0.73
CA GLN A 900 6.48 -15.68 0.64
C GLN A 900 7.61 -15.86 1.67
N GLY A 901 8.68 -16.57 1.29
CA GLY A 901 9.86 -16.76 2.13
C GLY A 901 10.61 -15.47 2.43
N LEU A 902 10.80 -14.62 1.44
CA LEU A 902 11.49 -13.33 1.57
C LEU A 902 10.62 -12.24 2.21
N GLN A 903 9.31 -12.43 2.33
CA GLN A 903 8.36 -11.37 2.71
C GLN A 903 8.56 -10.09 1.90
N GLY A 904 8.86 -10.25 0.64
CA GLY A 904 9.13 -9.13 -0.24
C GLY A 904 9.10 -9.59 -1.68
N SER A 905 8.35 -8.89 -2.45
CA SER A 905 8.20 -9.13 -3.87
C SER A 905 8.57 -7.86 -4.63
N GLY A 906 9.86 -7.61 -4.66
CA GLY A 906 10.45 -6.51 -5.43
C GLY A 906 10.33 -5.13 -4.81
#